data_969d46d91903b99b5d18017cda8ac507
#
_entry.id   969d46d91903b99b5d18017cda8ac507
#
_cell.length_a   1.000
_cell.length_b   1.000
_cell.length_c   1.000
_cell.angle_alpha   90.00
_cell.angle_beta   90.00
_cell.angle_gamma   90.00
#
_symmetry.space_group_name_H-M   'P 1'
#
loop_
_entity.id
_entity.type
_entity.pdbx_description
1 polymer ?
#
loop_
_entity_poly.entity_id
_entity_poly.type
_entity_poly.pdbx_seq_one_letter_code
_entity_poly.pdbx_strand_id
1 'polypeptide(L)'
;RTKNNCSRNENDITGYTPYGARARDELDVAGEFFSRGGSGIAVFVLVLPKDGGSVLREDVLKEALEVELLLTRNFTMMNPLTNLTESYREFCFSFCQINEPLVQFANGFSLQKSLNDSGAESNPRIELAYPTSTFYNRRLNIQPHFFGVEFSGGAGNESDSTNSSSISLEKVVPKMVSAKMLALQLRAERKEGWTTQMVKNFEMSITQYFERSVDHSDCLPCQTTALHQHLIFREFKSSSIRVLTLSTSFVEIEVVRAGMSLLPFLVVGFVIMACISTLTTFMSACFMQQASIHKFSLAIMACICPFMACGTALGFLFFMGVRFGSILCVTPFLVLAIGVDDAYLMMHSWQRVTKELRESPVLSDTGPAIMISALTNISADAVGAFTSSPEITLLCYGNAACIFVDFIYQITLYSAVMVLAGHFEIENERELSLTQRVECGVDDESASSDKKSMSSFRDRLTGGFTSFFDQYVNLVTNKVFDMAMVVVWIAFLAISIKGITQMPINLTPKKLFSLDSSLQEMDTLRVSYVIPHFTLATLFVNKPGNLSDQARLARLNTFVEEMESLPGSWGPQSSNYFIRDYIEYEKGMSEIEPEEEGLAPRDPNVLNFNDLPEFLEWPEYEYWRGFLRFSNGSTTELERFFLTTAYHGEELKEWINRDQMLKRWREVVDRYKSEFNITVYYDDGIYLDLIENMPTDTWQSGVATLCSMAIVCFIFMWDPFTVLITTAVIASIMTGILGTLSWTGTELDPIVMAALIISIGFSVDIPA
;
A
#
# COMPACT_ATOMS: atom_id res chain seq x y z
N ARG A 1 -28.98 3.77 -3.53
CA ARG A 1 -28.32 2.47 -3.72
C ARG A 1 -27.18 2.32 -2.71
N THR A 2 -27.51 2.39 -1.45
CA THR A 2 -26.67 2.16 -0.30
C THR A 2 -27.14 0.87 0.34
N LYS A 3 -26.63 -0.27 -0.13
CA LYS A 3 -26.77 -1.56 0.59
C LYS A 3 -25.60 -2.45 0.14
N ASN A 4 -24.85 -2.89 1.12
CA ASN A 4 -23.83 -3.93 1.13
C ASN A 4 -22.34 -3.48 1.10
N ASN A 5 -21.99 -2.36 1.71
CA ASN A 5 -20.58 -2.07 2.02
C ASN A 5 -20.20 -2.41 3.47
N CYS A 6 -20.74 -3.49 4.02
CA CYS A 6 -20.37 -3.95 5.34
C CYS A 6 -19.80 -5.36 5.22
N SER A 7 -18.51 -5.46 5.00
CA SER A 7 -17.58 -6.56 5.28
C SER A 7 -16.52 -6.80 4.18
N ARG A 8 -15.82 -5.77 3.75
CA ARG A 8 -14.51 -6.02 3.16
C ARG A 8 -13.49 -5.73 4.25
N ASN A 9 -12.82 -6.76 4.76
CA ASN A 9 -11.62 -6.62 5.59
C ASN A 9 -10.50 -6.09 4.66
N GLU A 10 -10.53 -4.79 4.43
CA GLU A 10 -9.57 -4.11 3.55
C GLU A 10 -8.37 -3.65 4.36
N ASN A 11 -7.51 -4.59 4.74
CA ASN A 11 -6.11 -4.29 5.08
C ASN A 11 -5.26 -4.30 3.80
N ASP A 12 -5.85 -3.95 2.67
CA ASP A 12 -5.24 -4.02 1.37
C ASP A 12 -4.62 -2.66 0.99
N ILE A 13 -3.52 -2.70 0.26
CA ILE A 13 -2.85 -1.53 -0.33
C ILE A 13 -3.83 -0.66 -1.13
N THR A 14 -4.90 -1.25 -1.67
CA THR A 14 -6.01 -0.56 -2.35
C THR A 14 -6.72 0.48 -1.49
N GLY A 15 -6.59 0.41 -0.16
CA GLY A 15 -7.16 1.37 0.78
C GLY A 15 -6.58 2.79 0.68
N TYR A 16 -5.43 2.98 0.04
CA TYR A 16 -4.82 4.30 -0.15
C TYR A 16 -5.42 5.08 -1.32
N THR A 17 -6.10 4.41 -2.25
CA THR A 17 -6.72 5.07 -3.41
C THR A 17 -7.97 5.86 -2.99
N PRO A 18 -8.16 7.11 -3.48
CA PRO A 18 -9.27 7.96 -3.09
C PRO A 18 -10.65 7.35 -3.38
N TYR A 19 -11.63 7.76 -2.59
CA TYR A 19 -13.03 7.44 -2.87
C TYR A 19 -13.46 8.02 -4.22
N GLY A 20 -14.11 7.21 -5.07
CA GLY A 20 -14.60 7.66 -6.38
C GLY A 20 -13.57 7.55 -7.51
N ALA A 21 -12.35 7.04 -7.26
CA ALA A 21 -11.41 6.70 -8.32
C ALA A 21 -11.98 5.60 -9.23
N ARG A 22 -11.84 5.77 -10.54
CA ARG A 22 -12.37 4.83 -11.55
C ARG A 22 -11.85 3.42 -11.38
N ALA A 23 -10.57 3.28 -11.02
CA ALA A 23 -9.95 1.99 -10.78
C ALA A 23 -10.61 1.16 -9.66
N ARG A 24 -11.31 1.81 -8.70
CA ARG A 24 -12.09 1.09 -7.68
C ARG A 24 -13.31 0.39 -8.29
N ASP A 25 -14.05 1.09 -9.15
CA ASP A 25 -15.19 0.50 -9.86
C ASP A 25 -14.72 -0.63 -10.80
N GLU A 26 -13.57 -0.44 -11.44
CA GLU A 26 -12.93 -1.45 -12.30
C GLU A 26 -12.50 -2.69 -11.50
N LEU A 27 -11.94 -2.51 -10.31
CA LEU A 27 -11.60 -3.59 -9.38
C LEU A 27 -12.84 -4.32 -8.86
N ASP A 28 -13.93 -3.58 -8.56
CA ASP A 28 -15.17 -4.19 -8.09
C ASP A 28 -15.79 -5.08 -9.16
N VAL A 29 -15.76 -4.67 -10.44
CA VAL A 29 -16.22 -5.50 -11.58
C VAL A 29 -15.36 -6.77 -11.70
N ALA A 30 -14.03 -6.65 -11.59
CA ALA A 30 -13.14 -7.81 -11.60
C ALA A 30 -13.41 -8.72 -10.38
N GLY A 31 -13.60 -8.15 -9.21
CA GLY A 31 -13.97 -8.86 -8.00
C GLY A 31 -15.31 -9.60 -8.12
N GLU A 32 -16.34 -8.98 -8.69
CA GLU A 32 -17.62 -9.65 -8.95
C GLU A 32 -17.47 -10.81 -9.93
N PHE A 33 -16.64 -10.66 -10.94
CA PHE A 33 -16.43 -11.70 -11.94
C PHE A 33 -15.74 -12.94 -11.39
N PHE A 34 -14.66 -12.74 -10.61
CA PHE A 34 -13.86 -13.84 -10.06
C PHE A 34 -14.38 -14.36 -8.71
N SER A 35 -15.24 -13.62 -8.01
CA SER A 35 -15.63 -13.91 -6.63
C SER A 35 -17.14 -13.85 -6.43
N ARG A 36 -17.87 -14.89 -6.74
CA ARG A 36 -19.33 -14.98 -6.42
C ARG A 36 -19.66 -14.96 -4.93
N GLY A 37 -18.68 -14.74 -4.02
CA GLY A 37 -18.93 -14.78 -2.58
C GLY A 37 -17.77 -14.33 -1.71
N GLY A 38 -16.79 -13.61 -2.23
CA GLY A 38 -15.58 -13.15 -1.54
C GLY A 38 -14.30 -13.54 -2.27
N SER A 39 -13.12 -13.10 -1.79
CA SER A 39 -11.83 -13.38 -2.44
C SER A 39 -11.60 -14.89 -2.60
N GLY A 40 -11.35 -15.32 -3.83
CA GLY A 40 -10.87 -16.66 -4.16
C GLY A 40 -9.38 -16.81 -3.89
N ILE A 41 -8.80 -17.94 -4.26
CA ILE A 41 -7.35 -18.19 -4.18
C ILE A 41 -6.67 -17.57 -5.39
N ALA A 42 -5.60 -16.79 -5.15
CA ALA A 42 -4.74 -16.24 -6.17
C ALA A 42 -3.28 -16.23 -5.68
N VAL A 43 -2.50 -17.21 -6.10
CA VAL A 43 -1.07 -17.35 -5.75
C VAL A 43 -0.25 -17.38 -7.02
N PHE A 44 0.76 -16.52 -7.10
CA PHE A 44 1.79 -16.53 -8.11
C PHE A 44 3.08 -17.08 -7.51
N VAL A 45 3.69 -18.03 -8.19
CA VAL A 45 4.93 -18.67 -7.77
C VAL A 45 5.99 -18.40 -8.82
N LEU A 46 6.96 -17.58 -8.47
CA LEU A 46 8.06 -17.15 -9.35
C LEU A 46 9.24 -18.10 -9.16
N VAL A 47 9.70 -18.70 -10.23
CA VAL A 47 10.84 -19.62 -10.26
C VAL A 47 12.01 -18.93 -10.96
N LEU A 48 13.12 -18.81 -10.25
CA LEU A 48 14.36 -18.20 -10.74
C LEU A 48 15.51 -19.22 -10.66
N PRO A 49 16.42 -19.22 -11.63
CA PRO A 49 17.64 -20.01 -11.53
C PRO A 49 18.59 -19.37 -10.50
N LYS A 50 19.20 -20.17 -9.63
CA LYS A 50 20.12 -19.69 -8.58
C LYS A 50 21.39 -19.05 -9.13
N ASP A 51 21.79 -19.46 -10.32
CA ASP A 51 22.98 -18.96 -11.02
C ASP A 51 22.72 -17.65 -11.82
N GLY A 52 21.48 -17.11 -11.78
CA GLY A 52 21.09 -15.93 -12.57
C GLY A 52 21.09 -16.14 -14.08
N GLY A 53 21.23 -17.39 -14.54
CA GLY A 53 21.22 -17.77 -15.96
C GLY A 53 19.83 -17.75 -16.59
N SER A 54 19.64 -18.58 -17.63
CA SER A 54 18.34 -18.76 -18.28
C SER A 54 17.53 -19.87 -17.63
N VAL A 55 16.20 -19.69 -17.53
CA VAL A 55 15.28 -20.78 -17.15
C VAL A 55 15.05 -21.79 -18.28
N LEU A 56 15.43 -21.47 -19.51
CA LEU A 56 15.31 -22.36 -20.68
C LEU A 56 16.42 -23.42 -20.67
N ARG A 57 16.48 -24.20 -19.59
CA ARG A 57 17.38 -25.34 -19.41
C ARG A 57 16.58 -26.50 -18.88
N GLU A 58 16.95 -27.69 -19.31
CA GLU A 58 16.21 -28.91 -18.97
C GLU A 58 16.15 -29.20 -17.47
N ASP A 59 17.25 -28.98 -16.76
CA ASP A 59 17.35 -29.11 -15.32
C ASP A 59 16.41 -28.17 -14.59
N VAL A 60 16.38 -26.89 -14.97
CA VAL A 60 15.52 -25.86 -14.37
C VAL A 60 14.06 -26.09 -14.71
N LEU A 61 13.73 -26.39 -15.97
CA LEU A 61 12.36 -26.67 -16.38
C LEU A 61 11.78 -27.92 -15.69
N LYS A 62 12.61 -28.97 -15.53
CA LYS A 62 12.20 -30.18 -14.83
C LYS A 62 11.92 -29.91 -13.35
N GLU A 63 12.80 -29.19 -12.66
CA GLU A 63 12.55 -28.81 -11.26
C GLU A 63 11.33 -27.88 -11.14
N ALA A 64 11.08 -26.99 -12.11
CA ALA A 64 9.89 -26.14 -12.11
C ALA A 64 8.59 -26.95 -12.28
N LEU A 65 8.59 -28.02 -13.11
CA LEU A 65 7.47 -28.94 -13.22
C LEU A 65 7.28 -29.76 -11.92
N GLU A 66 8.35 -30.12 -11.22
CA GLU A 66 8.26 -30.76 -9.90
C GLU A 66 7.61 -29.83 -8.85
N VAL A 67 7.92 -28.51 -8.93
CA VAL A 67 7.23 -27.49 -8.11
C VAL A 67 5.76 -27.41 -8.45
N GLU A 68 5.38 -27.41 -9.74
CA GLU A 68 3.96 -27.42 -10.16
C GLU A 68 3.22 -28.64 -9.60
N LEU A 69 3.80 -29.83 -9.72
CA LEU A 69 3.23 -31.05 -9.18
C LEU A 69 3.09 -31.02 -7.65
N LEU A 70 4.08 -30.45 -6.96
CA LEU A 70 4.05 -30.27 -5.52
C LEU A 70 2.93 -29.30 -5.10
N LEU A 71 2.80 -28.17 -5.79
CA LEU A 71 1.77 -27.16 -5.53
C LEU A 71 0.36 -27.72 -5.73
N THR A 72 0.16 -28.52 -6.77
CA THR A 72 -1.17 -29.01 -7.15
C THR A 72 -1.62 -30.23 -6.33
N ARG A 73 -0.71 -31.01 -5.77
CA ARG A 73 -1.02 -32.27 -5.08
C ARG A 73 -0.85 -32.23 -3.57
N ASN A 74 0.17 -31.53 -3.06
CA ASN A 74 0.56 -31.65 -1.65
C ASN A 74 -0.10 -30.63 -0.74
N PHE A 75 -0.51 -29.47 -1.29
CA PHE A 75 -1.22 -28.47 -0.52
C PHE A 75 -2.71 -28.76 -0.56
N THR A 76 -3.30 -28.94 0.63
CA THR A 76 -4.70 -29.32 0.79
C THR A 76 -5.45 -28.31 1.63
N MET A 77 -6.74 -28.19 1.39
CA MET A 77 -7.67 -27.38 2.17
C MET A 77 -8.84 -28.25 2.64
N MET A 78 -9.30 -28.04 3.86
CA MET A 78 -10.44 -28.79 4.41
C MET A 78 -11.74 -28.23 3.85
N ASN A 79 -12.55 -29.08 3.22
CA ASN A 79 -13.86 -28.68 2.75
C ASN A 79 -14.85 -28.72 3.94
N PRO A 80 -15.46 -27.58 4.32
CA PRO A 80 -16.33 -27.52 5.51
C PRO A 80 -17.65 -28.29 5.34
N LEU A 81 -18.08 -28.58 4.10
CA LEU A 81 -19.32 -29.31 3.81
C LEU A 81 -19.13 -30.82 3.89
N THR A 82 -17.97 -31.31 3.45
CA THR A 82 -17.67 -32.74 3.38
C THR A 82 -16.77 -33.23 4.52
N ASN A 83 -16.13 -32.31 5.26
CA ASN A 83 -15.07 -32.58 6.24
C ASN A 83 -13.89 -33.39 5.67
N LEU A 84 -13.70 -33.36 4.34
CA LEU A 84 -12.57 -33.99 3.66
C LEU A 84 -11.52 -32.95 3.30
N THR A 85 -10.27 -33.38 3.27
CA THR A 85 -9.16 -32.56 2.77
C THR A 85 -9.10 -32.71 1.26
N GLU A 86 -9.27 -31.60 0.55
CA GLU A 86 -9.22 -31.51 -0.91
C GLU A 86 -7.87 -30.88 -1.34
N SER A 87 -7.24 -31.45 -2.37
CA SER A 87 -6.06 -30.89 -3.03
C SER A 87 -6.46 -29.79 -4.04
N TYR A 88 -5.49 -28.97 -4.48
CA TYR A 88 -5.78 -27.94 -5.49
C TYR A 88 -6.47 -28.51 -6.72
N ARG A 89 -6.07 -29.70 -7.20
CA ARG A 89 -6.69 -30.35 -8.35
C ARG A 89 -8.18 -30.66 -8.19
N GLU A 90 -8.67 -30.80 -6.97
CA GLU A 90 -10.07 -31.13 -6.67
C GLU A 90 -10.94 -29.88 -6.54
N PHE A 91 -10.35 -28.73 -6.26
CA PHE A 91 -11.11 -27.48 -6.08
C PHE A 91 -10.79 -26.37 -7.10
N CYS A 92 -9.81 -26.55 -7.98
CA CYS A 92 -9.42 -25.54 -8.98
C CYS A 92 -10.51 -25.23 -10.01
N PHE A 93 -11.45 -26.15 -10.23
CA PHE A 93 -12.59 -26.06 -11.12
C PHE A 93 -12.26 -25.46 -12.50
N SER A 94 -12.57 -24.16 -12.74
CA SER A 94 -12.35 -23.50 -14.03
C SER A 94 -10.88 -23.18 -14.35
N PHE A 95 -9.96 -23.31 -13.39
CA PHE A 95 -8.57 -22.87 -13.53
C PHE A 95 -7.54 -24.00 -13.40
N CYS A 96 -7.98 -25.25 -13.47
CA CYS A 96 -7.10 -26.42 -13.33
C CYS A 96 -5.99 -26.47 -14.39
N GLN A 97 -6.28 -25.99 -15.59
CA GLN A 97 -5.36 -26.03 -16.73
C GLN A 97 -4.55 -24.74 -16.93
N ILE A 98 -4.54 -23.82 -15.95
CA ILE A 98 -3.89 -22.52 -16.10
C ILE A 98 -2.38 -22.62 -16.38
N ASN A 99 -1.70 -23.65 -15.86
CA ASN A 99 -0.29 -23.92 -16.10
C ASN A 99 0.00 -24.91 -17.22
N GLU A 100 -1.04 -25.43 -17.90
CA GLU A 100 -0.88 -26.41 -18.98
C GLU A 100 0.02 -25.91 -20.12
N PRO A 101 -0.06 -24.62 -20.57
CA PRO A 101 0.84 -24.10 -21.59
C PRO A 101 2.32 -24.23 -21.23
N LEU A 102 2.66 -24.04 -19.96
CA LEU A 102 4.02 -24.22 -19.47
C LEU A 102 4.44 -25.69 -19.49
N VAL A 103 3.57 -26.60 -19.04
CA VAL A 103 3.85 -28.04 -19.01
C VAL A 103 4.09 -28.57 -20.40
N GLN A 104 3.26 -28.17 -21.37
CA GLN A 104 3.40 -28.55 -22.77
C GLN A 104 4.67 -27.96 -23.38
N PHE A 105 4.98 -26.70 -23.09
CA PHE A 105 6.21 -26.07 -23.54
C PHE A 105 7.45 -26.79 -23.03
N ALA A 106 7.52 -27.11 -21.74
CA ALA A 106 8.66 -27.82 -21.14
C ALA A 106 8.84 -29.21 -21.72
N ASN A 107 7.74 -29.94 -21.94
CA ASN A 107 7.78 -31.26 -22.58
C ASN A 107 8.25 -31.15 -24.04
N GLY A 108 7.75 -30.18 -24.81
CA GLY A 108 8.17 -29.93 -26.18
C GLY A 108 9.66 -29.52 -26.26
N PHE A 109 10.13 -28.69 -25.32
CA PHE A 109 11.54 -28.27 -25.23
C PHE A 109 12.46 -29.49 -24.99
N SER A 110 12.10 -30.34 -24.03
CA SER A 110 12.86 -31.55 -23.73
C SER A 110 12.89 -32.51 -24.94
N LEU A 111 11.76 -32.65 -25.63
CA LEU A 111 11.67 -33.48 -26.85
C LEU A 111 12.54 -32.94 -27.99
N GLN A 112 12.44 -31.63 -28.31
CA GLN A 112 13.26 -31.02 -29.36
C GLN A 112 14.74 -31.12 -29.06
N LYS A 113 15.14 -30.95 -27.78
CA LYS A 113 16.52 -31.10 -27.35
C LYS A 113 17.00 -32.53 -27.51
N SER A 114 16.22 -33.53 -27.11
CA SER A 114 16.57 -34.93 -27.24
C SER A 114 16.72 -35.36 -28.71
N LEU A 115 15.91 -34.81 -29.63
CA LEU A 115 16.04 -34.99 -31.06
C LEU A 115 17.34 -34.39 -31.60
N ASN A 116 17.67 -33.15 -31.22
CA ASN A 116 18.91 -32.49 -31.60
C ASN A 116 20.15 -33.27 -31.11
N ASP A 117 20.11 -33.73 -29.85
CA ASP A 117 21.24 -34.50 -29.24
C ASP A 117 21.42 -35.86 -29.92
N SER A 118 20.35 -36.46 -30.47
CA SER A 118 20.41 -37.70 -31.26
C SER A 118 20.73 -37.46 -32.73
N GLY A 119 20.89 -36.20 -33.18
CA GLY A 119 21.15 -35.85 -34.58
C GLY A 119 19.95 -36.03 -35.50
N ALA A 120 18.74 -36.16 -34.99
CA ALA A 120 17.51 -36.22 -35.73
C ALA A 120 17.01 -34.79 -36.07
N GLU A 121 16.26 -34.67 -37.17
CA GLU A 121 15.60 -33.40 -37.50
C GLU A 121 14.58 -33.02 -36.42
N SER A 122 14.48 -31.71 -36.16
CA SER A 122 13.49 -31.17 -35.22
C SER A 122 12.07 -31.46 -35.70
N ASN A 123 11.14 -31.76 -34.77
CA ASN A 123 9.77 -32.03 -35.14
C ASN A 123 9.07 -30.77 -35.64
N PRO A 124 8.65 -30.70 -36.93
CA PRO A 124 8.04 -29.47 -37.50
C PRO A 124 6.65 -29.14 -36.93
N ARG A 125 6.01 -30.07 -36.19
CA ARG A 125 4.70 -29.84 -35.54
C ARG A 125 4.84 -29.20 -34.15
N ILE A 126 6.07 -28.95 -33.67
CA ILE A 126 6.35 -28.31 -32.40
C ILE A 126 7.17 -27.06 -32.70
N GLU A 127 6.56 -25.90 -32.58
CA GLU A 127 7.18 -24.61 -32.74
C GLU A 127 7.23 -23.89 -31.41
N LEU A 128 8.45 -23.71 -30.87
CA LEU A 128 8.71 -23.04 -29.60
C LEU A 128 8.96 -21.54 -29.87
N ALA A 129 7.88 -20.80 -30.06
CA ALA A 129 7.92 -19.37 -30.34
C ALA A 129 7.33 -18.56 -29.14
N TYR A 130 7.51 -17.26 -29.16
CA TYR A 130 6.96 -16.33 -28.16
C TYR A 130 6.22 -15.20 -28.91
N PRO A 131 5.09 -14.72 -28.48
CA PRO A 131 4.33 -15.02 -27.23
C PRO A 131 3.54 -16.33 -27.23
N THR A 132 3.36 -16.93 -28.41
CA THR A 132 2.54 -18.14 -28.58
C THR A 132 3.39 -19.24 -29.18
N SER A 133 3.34 -20.43 -28.58
CA SER A 133 3.94 -21.65 -29.10
C SER A 133 2.89 -22.55 -29.75
N THR A 134 3.28 -23.31 -30.78
CA THR A 134 2.40 -24.23 -31.49
C THR A 134 2.80 -25.68 -31.22
N PHE A 135 1.84 -26.50 -30.78
CA PHE A 135 1.98 -27.92 -30.52
C PHE A 135 0.93 -28.70 -31.27
N TYR A 136 1.31 -29.49 -32.26
CA TYR A 136 0.37 -30.30 -33.07
C TYR A 136 -0.83 -29.49 -33.56
N ASN A 137 -0.57 -28.30 -34.12
CA ASN A 137 -1.54 -27.31 -34.59
C ASN A 137 -2.35 -26.58 -33.49
N ARG A 138 -2.13 -26.87 -32.21
CA ARG A 138 -2.74 -26.13 -31.08
C ARG A 138 -1.85 -24.95 -30.73
N ARG A 139 -2.45 -23.77 -30.63
CA ARG A 139 -1.77 -22.55 -30.16
C ARG A 139 -1.87 -22.46 -28.65
N LEU A 140 -0.73 -22.26 -27.99
CA LEU A 140 -0.62 -22.08 -26.54
C LEU A 140 0.03 -20.75 -26.24
N ASN A 141 -0.66 -19.89 -25.49
CA ASN A 141 -0.09 -18.63 -25.02
C ASN A 141 0.83 -18.92 -23.82
N ILE A 142 2.15 -18.79 -24.03
CA ILE A 142 3.16 -19.00 -22.99
C ILE A 142 3.61 -17.70 -22.33
N GLN A 143 3.10 -16.58 -22.80
CA GLN A 143 3.48 -15.24 -22.32
C GLN A 143 3.26 -15.02 -20.83
N PRO A 144 2.18 -15.52 -20.19
CA PRO A 144 1.98 -15.36 -18.75
C PRO A 144 2.95 -16.17 -17.88
N HIS A 145 3.79 -17.01 -18.48
CA HIS A 145 4.69 -17.93 -17.76
C HIS A 145 6.17 -17.57 -17.89
N PHE A 146 6.61 -16.91 -18.95
CA PHE A 146 8.02 -16.60 -19.19
C PHE A 146 8.29 -15.10 -19.24
N PHE A 147 9.22 -14.65 -18.41
CA PHE A 147 9.57 -13.24 -18.27
C PHE A 147 11.07 -12.99 -18.40
N GLY A 148 11.44 -11.76 -18.80
CA GLY A 148 12.81 -11.41 -19.12
C GLY A 148 13.31 -12.19 -20.35
N VAL A 149 12.50 -12.24 -21.41
CA VAL A 149 12.73 -13.00 -22.62
C VAL A 149 13.69 -12.27 -23.55
N GLU A 150 14.71 -12.98 -24.03
CA GLU A 150 15.64 -12.50 -25.05
C GLU A 150 15.41 -13.27 -26.36
N PHE A 151 15.41 -12.55 -27.49
CA PHE A 151 15.09 -13.10 -28.81
C PHE A 151 16.34 -13.33 -29.67
N SER A 152 16.28 -14.31 -30.55
CA SER A 152 17.30 -14.55 -31.58
C SER A 152 17.25 -13.46 -32.68
N GLY A 153 18.24 -12.60 -32.68
CA GLY A 153 18.31 -11.47 -33.61
C GLY A 153 18.30 -10.17 -32.82
N GLY A 154 19.50 -9.65 -32.55
CA GLY A 154 19.70 -8.49 -31.68
C GLY A 154 18.79 -7.32 -32.05
N ALA A 155 18.50 -6.49 -31.06
CA ALA A 155 17.79 -5.25 -31.15
C ALA A 155 18.24 -4.42 -32.37
N GLY A 156 17.54 -4.57 -33.48
CA GLY A 156 17.63 -3.66 -34.61
C GLY A 156 16.97 -2.37 -34.20
N ASN A 157 17.74 -1.31 -34.05
CA ASN A 157 17.27 0.05 -33.98
C ASN A 157 16.18 0.27 -35.05
N GLU A 158 14.94 0.46 -34.63
CA GLU A 158 13.86 0.99 -35.46
C GLU A 158 14.10 2.49 -35.73
N SER A 159 15.19 2.81 -36.44
CA SER A 159 15.40 4.13 -37.02
C SER A 159 16.17 3.97 -38.32
N ASP A 160 15.52 3.41 -39.35
CA ASP A 160 15.80 3.67 -40.77
C ASP A 160 15.05 2.66 -41.65
N SER A 161 13.81 2.97 -42.02
CA SER A 161 13.23 2.41 -43.27
C SER A 161 12.10 3.29 -43.78
N THR A 162 12.49 4.45 -44.31
CA THR A 162 11.77 5.03 -45.44
C THR A 162 12.29 4.39 -46.72
N ASN A 163 11.35 3.84 -47.49
CA ASN A 163 11.46 3.31 -48.85
C ASN A 163 11.85 1.83 -49.01
N SER A 164 10.86 0.98 -49.15
CA SER A 164 10.67 0.22 -50.38
C SER A 164 9.41 -0.67 -50.34
N SER A 165 8.68 -0.59 -51.41
CA SER A 165 7.45 -1.27 -51.79
C SER A 165 7.56 -2.80 -51.78
N SER A 166 6.48 -3.44 -51.29
CA SER A 166 6.04 -4.81 -51.65
C SER A 166 7.04 -5.95 -51.42
N ILE A 167 7.08 -6.44 -50.16
CA ILE A 167 7.42 -7.85 -49.89
C ILE A 167 6.43 -8.34 -48.87
N SER A 168 5.75 -9.48 -49.19
CA SER A 168 4.88 -10.22 -48.34
C SER A 168 5.49 -10.43 -46.94
N LEU A 169 4.91 -9.80 -45.91
CA LEU A 169 5.32 -9.97 -44.54
C LEU A 169 4.84 -11.35 -44.02
N GLU A 170 5.59 -12.41 -44.30
CA GLU A 170 5.72 -13.49 -43.33
C GLU A 170 6.47 -12.90 -42.12
N LYS A 171 5.75 -12.48 -41.11
CA LYS A 171 6.30 -12.03 -39.82
C LYS A 171 7.09 -13.21 -39.26
N VAL A 172 8.41 -13.18 -39.35
CA VAL A 172 9.29 -14.16 -38.69
C VAL A 172 8.97 -14.12 -37.20
N VAL A 173 8.35 -15.18 -36.72
CA VAL A 173 8.00 -15.31 -35.32
C VAL A 173 9.30 -15.37 -34.49
N PRO A 174 9.53 -14.48 -33.54
CA PRO A 174 10.82 -14.41 -32.85
C PRO A 174 11.03 -15.66 -31.99
N LYS A 175 12.12 -16.37 -32.23
CA LYS A 175 12.51 -17.53 -31.43
C LYS A 175 13.10 -17.07 -30.10
N MET A 176 12.55 -17.58 -29.00
CA MET A 176 13.04 -17.32 -27.65
C MET A 176 14.38 -18.01 -27.42
N VAL A 177 15.41 -17.26 -27.04
CA VAL A 177 16.77 -17.77 -26.77
C VAL A 177 17.02 -17.94 -25.28
N SER A 178 16.61 -16.97 -24.47
CA SER A 178 16.73 -17.03 -23.03
C SER A 178 15.51 -16.42 -22.36
N ALA A 179 15.23 -16.84 -21.13
CA ALA A 179 14.26 -16.22 -20.24
C ALA A 179 14.82 -16.22 -18.83
N LYS A 180 14.59 -15.15 -18.07
CA LYS A 180 15.20 -14.97 -16.74
C LYS A 180 14.34 -15.52 -15.61
N MET A 181 13.03 -15.56 -15.80
CA MET A 181 12.09 -15.94 -14.75
C MET A 181 10.91 -16.70 -15.36
N LEU A 182 10.39 -17.63 -14.58
CA LEU A 182 9.19 -18.41 -14.89
C LEU A 182 8.16 -18.21 -13.80
N ALA A 183 6.87 -18.10 -14.17
CA ALA A 183 5.76 -18.00 -13.23
C ALA A 183 4.77 -19.13 -13.36
N LEU A 184 4.42 -19.73 -12.22
CA LEU A 184 3.32 -20.65 -12.04
C LEU A 184 2.16 -19.90 -11.37
N GLN A 185 0.94 -20.23 -11.74
CA GLN A 185 -0.26 -19.59 -11.23
C GLN A 185 -1.17 -20.63 -10.57
N LEU A 186 -1.72 -20.27 -9.42
CA LEU A 186 -2.76 -21.03 -8.74
C LEU A 186 -3.95 -20.11 -8.57
N ARG A 187 -5.05 -20.41 -9.25
CA ARG A 187 -6.32 -19.68 -9.13
C ARG A 187 -7.45 -20.63 -8.81
N ALA A 188 -8.31 -20.25 -7.88
CA ALA A 188 -9.54 -20.96 -7.61
C ALA A 188 -10.64 -19.99 -7.20
N GLU A 189 -11.85 -20.24 -7.71
CA GLU A 189 -13.04 -19.53 -7.27
C GLU A 189 -13.45 -19.97 -5.88
N ARG A 190 -14.01 -19.06 -5.10
CA ARG A 190 -14.49 -19.37 -3.76
C ARG A 190 -15.71 -20.28 -3.82
N LYS A 191 -15.63 -21.46 -3.22
CA LYS A 191 -16.77 -22.37 -3.07
C LYS A 191 -17.67 -21.97 -1.91
N GLU A 192 -18.93 -22.34 -1.96
CA GLU A 192 -19.86 -22.18 -0.84
C GLU A 192 -19.31 -22.88 0.42
N GLY A 193 -19.39 -22.21 1.54
CA GLY A 193 -18.86 -22.71 2.82
C GLY A 193 -17.40 -22.34 3.12
N TRP A 194 -16.62 -21.87 2.17
CA TRP A 194 -15.27 -21.40 2.44
C TRP A 194 -15.27 -20.09 3.25
N THR A 195 -14.46 -20.06 4.29
CA THR A 195 -14.22 -18.83 5.05
C THR A 195 -12.99 -18.11 4.50
N THR A 196 -12.93 -16.80 4.66
CA THR A 196 -11.74 -16.00 4.29
C THR A 196 -10.48 -16.50 4.99
N GLN A 197 -10.62 -16.96 6.24
CA GLN A 197 -9.49 -17.50 7.01
C GLN A 197 -8.94 -18.81 6.43
N MET A 198 -9.79 -19.65 5.83
CA MET A 198 -9.33 -20.89 5.18
C MET A 198 -8.51 -20.59 3.94
N VAL A 199 -8.97 -19.64 3.12
CA VAL A 199 -8.23 -19.16 1.93
C VAL A 199 -6.87 -18.58 2.35
N LYS A 200 -6.86 -17.69 3.37
CA LYS A 200 -5.62 -17.13 3.92
C LYS A 200 -4.65 -18.20 4.42
N ASN A 201 -5.17 -19.18 5.15
CA ASN A 201 -4.33 -20.27 5.67
C ASN A 201 -3.73 -21.13 4.55
N PHE A 202 -4.49 -21.37 3.47
CA PHE A 202 -4.00 -22.10 2.31
C PHE A 202 -2.88 -21.33 1.59
N GLU A 203 -3.12 -20.06 1.25
CA GLU A 203 -2.12 -19.19 0.61
C GLU A 203 -0.85 -19.06 1.45
N MET A 204 -1.00 -18.85 2.76
CA MET A 204 0.13 -18.72 3.68
C MET A 204 0.89 -20.04 3.88
N SER A 205 0.22 -21.20 3.78
CA SER A 205 0.91 -22.49 3.86
C SER A 205 1.91 -22.68 2.72
N ILE A 206 1.53 -22.22 1.51
CA ILE A 206 2.43 -22.25 0.34
C ILE A 206 3.59 -21.28 0.56
N THR A 207 3.32 -20.04 0.95
CA THR A 207 4.35 -19.04 1.18
C THR A 207 5.35 -19.48 2.23
N GLN A 208 4.88 -19.94 3.38
CA GLN A 208 5.75 -20.41 4.46
C GLN A 208 6.62 -21.61 4.08
N TYR A 209 6.12 -22.50 3.20
CA TYR A 209 6.88 -23.64 2.74
C TYR A 209 8.11 -23.24 1.93
N PHE A 210 7.98 -22.22 1.06
CA PHE A 210 9.07 -21.75 0.21
C PHE A 210 9.96 -20.72 0.89
N GLU A 211 9.44 -19.85 1.76
CA GLU A 211 10.22 -18.81 2.45
C GLU A 211 11.11 -19.36 3.57
N ARG A 212 10.69 -20.41 4.29
CA ARG A 212 11.51 -21.02 5.33
C ARG A 212 12.86 -21.56 4.82
N SER A 213 13.02 -21.67 3.52
CA SER A 213 14.30 -22.04 2.91
C SER A 213 15.35 -20.92 2.92
N VAL A 214 14.98 -19.69 3.33
CA VAL A 214 15.85 -18.51 3.19
C VAL A 214 16.42 -18.00 4.52
N ASP A 215 15.71 -18.06 5.65
CA ASP A 215 16.26 -17.55 6.93
C ASP A 215 15.73 -18.24 8.19
N HIS A 216 16.67 -18.65 9.03
CA HIS A 216 16.44 -19.07 10.41
C HIS A 216 16.65 -17.89 11.36
N SER A 217 15.63 -17.15 11.70
CA SER A 217 15.45 -16.53 13.02
C SER A 217 14.16 -15.69 13.08
N ASP A 218 13.41 -15.89 14.14
CA ASP A 218 12.32 -15.04 14.63
C ASP A 218 10.96 -15.10 13.91
N CYS A 219 10.28 -16.24 13.95
CA CYS A 219 8.83 -16.28 13.78
C CYS A 219 8.11 -16.55 15.09
N LEU A 220 7.21 -15.61 15.48
CA LEU A 220 6.21 -15.82 16.53
C LEU A 220 5.40 -17.10 16.25
N PRO A 221 5.07 -17.90 17.27
CA PRO A 221 4.34 -19.16 17.10
C PRO A 221 2.89 -18.87 16.72
N CYS A 222 2.58 -19.04 15.42
CA CYS A 222 1.21 -19.14 14.98
C CYS A 222 0.65 -20.48 15.44
N GLN A 223 -0.41 -20.48 16.24
CA GLN A 223 -1.11 -21.69 16.68
C GLN A 223 -1.78 -22.38 15.48
N THR A 224 -1.05 -23.26 14.82
CA THR A 224 -1.59 -24.15 13.80
C THR A 224 -1.99 -25.48 14.40
N THR A 225 -3.22 -25.90 14.13
CA THR A 225 -3.80 -27.18 14.56
C THR A 225 -2.93 -28.36 14.15
N ALA A 226 -2.80 -29.33 15.04
CA ALA A 226 -1.88 -30.47 15.00
C ALA A 226 -1.88 -31.34 13.72
N LEU A 227 -2.86 -31.22 12.84
CA LEU A 227 -2.97 -32.01 11.61
C LEU A 227 -2.07 -31.49 10.47
N HIS A 228 -1.68 -30.22 10.51
CA HIS A 228 -0.80 -29.60 9.51
C HIS A 228 0.70 -29.79 9.80
N GLN A 229 1.05 -30.24 11.00
CA GLN A 229 2.45 -30.39 11.44
C GLN A 229 3.26 -31.44 10.67
N HIS A 230 2.63 -32.44 10.05
CA HIS A 230 3.36 -33.53 9.37
C HIS A 230 3.88 -33.18 7.96
N LEU A 231 3.30 -32.17 7.28
CA LEU A 231 3.75 -31.71 5.95
C LEU A 231 4.80 -30.60 6.01
N ILE A 232 4.87 -29.88 7.14
CA ILE A 232 5.71 -28.68 7.33
C ILE A 232 7.20 -29.01 7.54
N PHE A 233 7.57 -30.28 7.77
CA PHE A 233 8.95 -30.67 8.10
C PHE A 233 9.85 -30.94 6.88
N ARG A 234 9.37 -30.80 5.65
CA ARG A 234 10.21 -30.98 4.47
C ARG A 234 10.49 -29.60 3.85
N GLU A 235 11.59 -29.00 4.26
CA GLU A 235 12.17 -27.81 3.66
C GLU A 235 12.39 -28.05 2.15
N PHE A 236 11.90 -27.12 1.30
CA PHE A 236 12.16 -27.19 -0.14
C PHE A 236 13.65 -26.94 -0.39
N LYS A 237 14.37 -27.97 -0.79
CA LYS A 237 15.79 -27.90 -1.17
C LYS A 237 15.92 -28.24 -2.64
N SER A 238 16.12 -27.22 -3.45
CA SER A 238 16.49 -27.34 -4.85
C SER A 238 17.98 -27.05 -5.02
N SER A 239 18.61 -27.69 -5.99
CA SER A 239 19.99 -27.38 -6.38
C SER A 239 20.09 -26.22 -7.35
N SER A 240 19.11 -26.07 -8.24
CA SER A 240 19.19 -25.20 -9.43
C SER A 240 18.27 -24.00 -9.37
N ILE A 241 17.14 -24.10 -8.64
CA ILE A 241 16.11 -23.07 -8.62
C ILE A 241 15.90 -22.44 -7.24
N ARG A 242 15.45 -21.21 -7.26
CA ARG A 242 14.90 -20.45 -6.12
C ARG A 242 13.44 -20.13 -6.42
N VAL A 243 12.59 -20.26 -5.43
CA VAL A 243 11.14 -20.04 -5.57
C VAL A 243 10.72 -18.89 -4.67
N LEU A 244 9.98 -17.94 -5.22
CA LEU A 244 9.35 -16.84 -4.51
C LEU A 244 7.83 -16.91 -4.71
N THR A 245 7.07 -16.61 -3.69
CA THR A 245 5.60 -16.71 -3.73
C THR A 245 4.93 -15.38 -3.46
N LEU A 246 3.95 -15.02 -4.27
CA LEU A 246 3.16 -13.83 -4.13
C LEU A 246 1.68 -14.20 -4.01
N SER A 247 1.04 -13.80 -2.92
CA SER A 247 -0.40 -13.90 -2.73
C SER A 247 -0.96 -12.64 -2.07
N THR A 248 -2.27 -12.42 -2.22
CA THR A 248 -2.93 -11.28 -1.58
C THR A 248 -2.83 -11.36 -0.05
N SER A 249 -3.00 -12.54 0.53
CA SER A 249 -2.87 -12.75 1.97
C SER A 249 -1.45 -12.50 2.48
N PHE A 250 -0.43 -12.84 1.69
CA PHE A 250 0.96 -12.57 2.05
C PHE A 250 1.25 -11.06 2.07
N VAL A 251 0.79 -10.34 1.06
CA VAL A 251 0.91 -8.89 1.01
C VAL A 251 0.24 -8.22 2.23
N GLU A 252 -0.99 -8.64 2.58
CA GLU A 252 -1.68 -8.12 3.76
C GLU A 252 -0.88 -8.36 5.06
N ILE A 253 -0.33 -9.55 5.24
CA ILE A 253 0.44 -9.90 6.44
C ILE A 253 1.74 -9.11 6.51
N GLU A 254 2.45 -8.92 5.40
CA GLU A 254 3.68 -8.14 5.36
C GLU A 254 3.44 -6.65 5.64
N VAL A 255 2.33 -6.07 5.18
CA VAL A 255 1.93 -4.70 5.52
C VAL A 255 1.66 -4.57 7.03
N VAL A 256 0.95 -5.55 7.62
CA VAL A 256 0.73 -5.57 9.08
C VAL A 256 2.05 -5.75 9.83
N ARG A 257 2.94 -6.64 9.36
CA ARG A 257 4.27 -6.86 9.93
C ARG A 257 5.10 -5.58 9.91
N ALA A 258 5.09 -4.85 8.79
CA ALA A 258 5.77 -3.56 8.69
C ALA A 258 5.24 -2.55 9.71
N GLY A 259 3.92 -2.45 9.90
CA GLY A 259 3.32 -1.62 10.94
C GLY A 259 3.72 -2.05 12.36
N MET A 260 3.67 -3.35 12.64
CA MET A 260 4.05 -3.89 13.96
C MET A 260 5.54 -3.72 14.28
N SER A 261 6.39 -3.69 13.26
CA SER A 261 7.84 -3.46 13.44
C SER A 261 8.17 -2.05 13.99
N LEU A 262 7.22 -1.11 13.95
CA LEU A 262 7.35 0.21 14.54
C LEU A 262 7.17 0.21 16.07
N LEU A 263 6.52 -0.79 16.67
CA LEU A 263 6.25 -0.82 18.11
C LEU A 263 7.50 -0.77 19.01
N PRO A 264 8.61 -1.49 18.72
CA PRO A 264 9.84 -1.34 19.49
C PRO A 264 10.38 0.08 19.47
N PHE A 265 10.29 0.76 18.33
CA PHE A 265 10.72 2.16 18.20
C PHE A 265 9.84 3.12 19.00
N LEU A 266 8.56 2.80 19.21
CA LEU A 266 7.67 3.55 20.11
C LEU A 266 8.20 3.55 21.53
N VAL A 267 8.66 2.40 22.04
CA VAL A 267 9.26 2.30 23.38
C VAL A 267 10.53 3.15 23.48
N VAL A 268 11.39 3.07 22.47
CA VAL A 268 12.63 3.89 22.42
C VAL A 268 12.28 5.38 22.37
N GLY A 269 11.32 5.76 21.52
CA GLY A 269 10.83 7.14 21.40
C GLY A 269 10.27 7.67 22.75
N PHE A 270 9.47 6.85 23.43
CA PHE A 270 8.94 7.17 24.76
C PHE A 270 10.07 7.43 25.78
N VAL A 271 11.08 6.57 25.82
CA VAL A 271 12.22 6.73 26.74
C VAL A 271 13.00 8.02 26.42
N ILE A 272 13.26 8.30 25.13
CA ILE A 272 13.94 9.52 24.70
C ILE A 272 13.12 10.76 25.11
N MET A 273 11.82 10.78 24.85
CA MET A 273 10.92 11.87 25.23
C MET A 273 10.87 12.05 26.73
N ALA A 274 10.77 10.98 27.51
CA ALA A 274 10.80 11.04 28.98
C ALA A 274 12.14 11.61 29.51
N CYS A 275 13.26 11.23 28.91
CA CYS A 275 14.58 11.76 29.27
C CYS A 275 14.71 13.27 28.95
N ILE A 276 14.29 13.69 27.74
CA ILE A 276 14.29 15.07 27.31
C ILE A 276 13.34 15.90 28.19
N SER A 277 12.12 15.40 28.41
CA SER A 277 11.11 16.02 29.26
C SER A 277 11.64 16.25 30.69
N THR A 278 12.26 15.23 31.27
CA THR A 278 12.85 15.31 32.60
C THR A 278 13.98 16.31 32.64
N LEU A 279 14.87 16.30 31.63
CA LEU A 279 16.02 17.22 31.60
C LEU A 279 15.58 18.70 31.47
N THR A 280 14.64 18.98 30.55
CA THR A 280 14.15 20.34 30.33
C THR A 280 13.36 20.86 31.51
N THR A 281 12.51 20.03 32.12
CA THR A 281 11.77 20.37 33.34
C THR A 281 12.72 20.64 34.50
N PHE A 282 13.77 19.82 34.69
CA PHE A 282 14.75 20.00 35.74
C PHE A 282 15.57 21.28 35.52
N MET A 283 16.00 21.57 34.28
CA MET A 283 16.68 22.81 33.95
C MET A 283 15.81 24.04 34.22
N SER A 284 14.53 24.00 33.81
CA SER A 284 13.57 25.07 34.12
C SER A 284 13.37 25.26 35.62
N ALA A 285 13.21 24.15 36.36
CA ALA A 285 13.08 24.19 37.84
C ALA A 285 14.32 24.72 38.54
N CYS A 286 15.51 24.36 38.05
CA CYS A 286 16.77 24.92 38.57
C CYS A 286 16.89 26.43 38.33
N PHE A 287 16.49 26.89 37.13
CA PHE A 287 16.49 28.31 36.78
C PHE A 287 15.52 29.11 37.67
N MET A 288 14.30 28.58 37.90
CA MET A 288 13.30 29.21 38.76
C MET A 288 13.52 28.97 40.26
N GLN A 289 14.63 28.33 40.66
CA GLN A 289 14.97 27.99 42.04
C GLN A 289 13.91 27.14 42.79
N GLN A 290 13.20 26.33 42.03
CA GLN A 290 12.11 25.45 42.50
C GLN A 290 12.43 23.96 42.24
N ALA A 291 13.69 23.56 42.28
CA ALA A 291 14.09 22.17 42.05
C ALA A 291 13.56 21.26 43.15
N SER A 292 12.66 20.35 42.82
CA SER A 292 12.06 19.35 43.70
C SER A 292 12.00 17.99 42.97
N ILE A 293 12.11 16.91 43.75
CA ILE A 293 11.95 15.53 43.22
C ILE A 293 10.56 15.31 42.60
N HIS A 294 9.54 16.00 43.11
CA HIS A 294 8.18 15.89 42.59
C HIS A 294 8.03 16.41 41.15
N LYS A 295 8.91 17.32 40.71
CA LYS A 295 8.95 17.78 39.30
C LYS A 295 9.42 16.71 38.32
N PHE A 296 10.27 15.78 38.79
CA PHE A 296 10.64 14.60 38.01
C PHE A 296 9.42 13.71 37.76
N SER A 297 8.61 13.49 38.78
CA SER A 297 7.35 12.77 38.66
C SER A 297 6.37 13.42 37.65
N LEU A 298 6.27 14.78 37.70
CA LEU A 298 5.43 15.52 36.74
C LEU A 298 5.91 15.40 35.30
N ALA A 299 7.22 15.44 35.06
CA ALA A 299 7.79 15.28 33.73
C ALA A 299 7.52 13.88 33.14
N ILE A 300 7.60 12.85 33.96
CA ILE A 300 7.28 11.48 33.54
C ILE A 300 5.74 11.33 33.26
N MET A 301 4.93 11.91 34.14
CA MET A 301 3.46 11.88 33.94
C MET A 301 3.03 12.64 32.69
N ALA A 302 3.74 13.70 32.28
CA ALA A 302 3.53 14.39 31.02
C ALA A 302 3.63 13.46 29.79
N CYS A 303 4.48 12.43 29.85
CA CYS A 303 4.59 11.42 28.80
C CYS A 303 3.61 10.26 28.97
N ILE A 304 3.29 9.89 30.21
CA ILE A 304 2.36 8.77 30.49
C ILE A 304 0.93 9.11 30.11
N CYS A 305 0.46 10.35 30.36
CA CYS A 305 -0.92 10.76 30.06
C CYS A 305 -1.30 10.57 28.58
N PRO A 306 -0.54 11.10 27.59
CA PRO A 306 -0.83 10.89 26.17
C PRO A 306 -0.76 9.41 25.74
N PHE A 307 0.18 8.66 26.33
CA PHE A 307 0.30 7.23 26.04
C PHE A 307 -0.93 6.44 26.54
N MET A 308 -1.42 6.75 27.73
CA MET A 308 -2.66 6.17 28.26
C MET A 308 -3.89 6.60 27.45
N ALA A 309 -3.93 7.87 27.04
CA ALA A 309 -5.00 8.39 26.18
C ALA A 309 -5.08 7.63 24.85
N CYS A 310 -3.93 7.41 24.24
CA CYS A 310 -3.85 6.64 23.01
C CYS A 310 -4.35 5.20 23.19
N GLY A 311 -3.92 4.51 24.25
CA GLY A 311 -4.37 3.15 24.56
C GLY A 311 -5.88 3.06 24.80
N THR A 312 -6.46 4.02 25.52
CA THR A 312 -7.93 4.05 25.79
C THR A 312 -8.73 4.41 24.55
N ALA A 313 -8.31 5.38 23.75
CA ALA A 313 -9.00 5.81 22.54
C ALA A 313 -8.99 4.72 21.48
N LEU A 314 -7.82 4.15 21.16
CA LEU A 314 -7.71 3.06 20.18
C LEU A 314 -8.45 1.81 20.67
N GLY A 315 -8.35 1.46 21.97
CA GLY A 315 -9.10 0.36 22.55
C GLY A 315 -10.60 0.54 22.42
N PHE A 316 -11.12 1.75 22.62
CA PHE A 316 -12.52 2.09 22.44
C PHE A 316 -12.95 1.99 20.98
N LEU A 317 -12.14 2.50 20.04
CA LEU A 317 -12.42 2.39 18.59
C LEU A 317 -12.49 0.93 18.14
N PHE A 318 -11.57 0.09 18.58
CA PHE A 318 -11.59 -1.34 18.25
C PHE A 318 -12.81 -2.04 18.88
N PHE A 319 -13.21 -1.66 20.09
CA PHE A 319 -14.43 -2.16 20.70
C PHE A 319 -15.69 -1.75 19.91
N MET A 320 -15.70 -0.56 19.31
CA MET A 320 -16.78 -0.09 18.43
C MET A 320 -16.78 -0.79 17.06
N GLY A 321 -15.80 -1.67 16.78
CA GLY A 321 -15.71 -2.43 15.54
C GLY A 321 -14.94 -1.73 14.42
N VAL A 322 -14.19 -0.69 14.72
CA VAL A 322 -13.26 -0.08 13.74
C VAL A 322 -12.14 -1.08 13.45
N ARG A 323 -11.83 -1.30 12.17
CA ARG A 323 -10.78 -2.23 11.76
C ARG A 323 -9.39 -1.75 12.22
N PHE A 324 -8.50 -2.71 12.47
CA PHE A 324 -7.09 -2.40 12.65
C PHE A 324 -6.45 -2.14 11.28
N GLY A 325 -5.79 -1.00 11.12
CA GLY A 325 -4.94 -0.68 9.97
C GLY A 325 -3.50 -0.48 10.43
N SER A 326 -2.53 -0.91 9.64
CA SER A 326 -1.10 -0.77 9.95
C SER A 326 -0.69 0.69 10.17
N ILE A 327 -1.35 1.62 9.50
CA ILE A 327 -1.12 3.07 9.63
C ILE A 327 -1.46 3.60 11.03
N LEU A 328 -2.37 2.97 11.77
CA LEU A 328 -2.69 3.34 13.15
C LEU A 328 -1.52 3.14 14.12
N CYS A 329 -0.51 2.35 13.75
CA CYS A 329 0.72 2.19 14.55
C CYS A 329 1.54 3.49 14.64
N VAL A 330 1.29 4.46 13.76
CA VAL A 330 1.93 5.79 13.77
C VAL A 330 1.27 6.73 14.78
N THR A 331 -0.04 6.58 15.04
CA THR A 331 -0.82 7.45 15.93
C THR A 331 -0.20 7.65 17.31
N PRO A 332 0.33 6.62 18.03
CA PRO A 332 0.93 6.83 19.35
C PRO A 332 2.14 7.77 19.34
N PHE A 333 2.92 7.82 18.26
CA PHE A 333 4.05 8.76 18.14
C PHE A 333 3.56 10.20 18.01
N LEU A 334 2.52 10.41 17.22
CA LEU A 334 1.94 11.74 16.99
C LEU A 334 1.31 12.28 18.27
N VAL A 335 0.46 11.49 18.91
CA VAL A 335 -0.25 11.89 20.13
C VAL A 335 0.70 12.12 21.29
N LEU A 336 1.79 11.34 21.40
CA LEU A 336 2.81 11.56 22.43
C LEU A 336 3.48 12.93 22.25
N ALA A 337 3.76 13.33 21.01
CA ALA A 337 4.38 14.63 20.73
C ALA A 337 3.47 15.80 21.12
N ILE A 338 2.17 15.72 20.79
CA ILE A 338 1.17 16.77 21.08
C ILE A 338 0.92 16.87 22.60
N GLY A 339 0.60 15.77 23.23
CA GLY A 339 0.18 15.78 24.65
C GLY A 339 1.29 16.16 25.61
N VAL A 340 2.55 15.92 25.24
CA VAL A 340 3.70 16.41 26.04
C VAL A 340 3.79 17.92 26.00
N ASP A 341 3.50 18.57 24.88
CA ASP A 341 3.55 20.02 24.73
C ASP A 341 2.48 20.72 25.59
N ASP A 342 1.25 20.23 25.57
CA ASP A 342 0.17 20.70 26.43
C ASP A 342 0.52 20.60 27.94
N ALA A 343 1.15 19.50 28.34
CA ALA A 343 1.63 19.32 29.71
C ALA A 343 2.73 20.34 30.09
N TYR A 344 3.59 20.71 29.13
CA TYR A 344 4.60 21.74 29.35
C TYR A 344 3.97 23.12 29.54
N LEU A 345 2.94 23.49 28.79
CA LEU A 345 2.23 24.74 28.97
C LEU A 345 1.65 24.84 30.38
N MET A 346 1.01 23.79 30.86
CA MET A 346 0.47 23.74 32.22
C MET A 346 1.57 23.84 33.29
N MET A 347 2.67 23.12 33.12
CA MET A 347 3.77 23.12 34.06
C MET A 347 4.49 24.46 34.09
N HIS A 348 4.64 25.12 32.95
CA HIS A 348 5.26 26.46 32.86
C HIS A 348 4.39 27.51 33.55
N SER A 349 3.07 27.48 33.36
CA SER A 349 2.13 28.33 34.08
C SER A 349 2.16 28.07 35.60
N TRP A 350 2.21 26.79 35.99
CA TRP A 350 2.36 26.38 37.41
C TRP A 350 3.61 26.96 38.07
N GLN A 351 4.71 27.04 37.37
CA GLN A 351 5.96 27.60 37.90
C GLN A 351 5.92 29.13 38.03
N ARG A 352 5.14 29.84 37.22
CA ARG A 352 5.00 31.31 37.25
C ARG A 352 4.08 31.82 38.37
N VAL A 353 3.06 31.04 38.74
CA VAL A 353 2.07 31.49 39.73
C VAL A 353 2.65 31.37 41.14
N THR A 354 2.35 32.37 41.99
CA THR A 354 2.76 32.39 43.41
C THR A 354 2.13 31.23 44.15
N LYS A 355 2.88 30.67 45.11
CA LYS A 355 2.59 29.42 45.82
C LYS A 355 1.23 29.38 46.53
N GLU A 356 0.68 30.52 46.91
CA GLU A 356 -0.59 30.63 47.64
C GLU A 356 -1.82 30.58 46.73
N LEU A 357 -1.69 30.74 45.42
CA LEU A 357 -2.78 30.88 44.43
C LEU A 357 -2.74 29.84 43.33
N ARG A 358 -1.94 28.76 43.42
CA ARG A 358 -1.64 27.85 42.34
C ARG A 358 -2.82 27.01 41.78
N GLU A 359 -3.85 26.78 42.59
CA GLU A 359 -4.89 25.81 42.21
C GLU A 359 -5.90 26.35 41.20
N SER A 360 -6.25 27.61 41.21
CA SER A 360 -7.31 28.18 40.37
C SER A 360 -6.79 28.91 39.10
N PRO A 361 -5.70 29.68 39.12
CA PRO A 361 -5.32 30.48 37.96
C PRO A 361 -4.63 29.69 36.84
N VAL A 362 -3.99 28.56 37.12
CA VAL A 362 -3.27 27.77 36.08
C VAL A 362 -4.19 27.26 35.01
N LEU A 363 -5.30 26.62 35.39
CA LEU A 363 -6.28 26.08 34.44
C LEU A 363 -7.07 27.20 33.73
N SER A 364 -7.24 28.35 34.41
CA SER A 364 -7.87 29.53 33.80
C SER A 364 -7.00 30.17 32.73
N ASP A 365 -5.67 30.17 32.91
CA ASP A 365 -4.72 30.75 31.97
C ASP A 365 -4.41 29.80 30.79
N THR A 366 -4.16 28.51 31.06
CA THR A 366 -3.72 27.56 30.05
C THR A 366 -4.84 26.76 29.41
N GLY A 367 -6.00 26.61 30.09
CA GLY A 367 -7.12 25.82 29.61
C GLY A 367 -7.62 26.23 28.22
N PRO A 368 -7.83 27.53 27.97
CA PRO A 368 -8.22 27.99 26.63
C PRO A 368 -7.17 27.65 25.54
N ALA A 369 -5.89 27.78 25.83
CA ALA A 369 -4.83 27.46 24.88
C ALA A 369 -4.80 25.97 24.53
N ILE A 370 -4.87 25.09 25.52
CA ILE A 370 -4.96 23.63 25.33
C ILE A 370 -6.23 23.24 24.57
N MET A 371 -7.36 23.92 24.85
CA MET A 371 -8.59 23.68 24.14
C MET A 371 -8.51 24.11 22.66
N ILE A 372 -7.83 25.21 22.34
CA ILE A 372 -7.61 25.68 20.96
C ILE A 372 -6.72 24.64 20.25
N SER A 373 -5.60 24.24 20.86
CA SER A 373 -4.70 23.22 20.33
C SER A 373 -5.43 21.91 20.00
N ALA A 374 -6.17 21.35 20.97
CA ALA A 374 -6.93 20.14 20.75
C ALA A 374 -8.00 20.30 19.64
N LEU A 375 -8.74 21.43 19.62
CA LEU A 375 -9.79 21.66 18.63
C LEU A 375 -9.22 21.87 17.22
N THR A 376 -8.10 22.56 17.10
CA THR A 376 -7.42 22.76 15.79
C THR A 376 -6.92 21.43 15.25
N ASN A 377 -6.28 20.61 16.05
CA ASN A 377 -5.81 19.30 15.65
C ASN A 377 -6.97 18.35 15.26
N ILE A 378 -8.02 18.26 16.07
CA ILE A 378 -9.24 17.49 15.73
C ILE A 378 -9.89 18.00 14.44
N SER A 379 -9.90 19.31 14.23
CA SER A 379 -10.47 19.92 13.02
C SER A 379 -9.64 19.60 11.77
N ALA A 380 -8.31 19.57 11.88
CA ALA A 380 -7.41 19.11 10.81
C ALA A 380 -7.69 17.67 10.42
N ASP A 381 -7.74 16.79 11.42
CA ASP A 381 -8.05 15.38 11.23
C ASP A 381 -9.46 15.17 10.63
N ALA A 382 -10.45 15.96 11.07
CA ALA A 382 -11.80 15.90 10.52
C ALA A 382 -11.79 16.25 9.02
N VAL A 383 -11.09 17.32 8.59
CA VAL A 383 -10.93 17.65 7.17
C VAL A 383 -10.22 16.52 6.42
N GLY A 384 -9.12 15.98 6.98
CA GLY A 384 -8.40 14.85 6.41
C GLY A 384 -9.28 13.62 6.21
N ALA A 385 -10.17 13.34 7.16
CA ALA A 385 -11.10 12.22 7.08
C ALA A 385 -12.14 12.34 5.94
N PHE A 386 -12.53 13.57 5.56
CA PHE A 386 -13.50 13.80 4.49
C PHE A 386 -12.90 13.86 3.08
N THR A 387 -11.64 14.25 2.96
CA THR A 387 -11.01 14.53 1.66
C THR A 387 -10.08 13.42 1.18
N SER A 388 -9.87 12.37 1.99
CA SER A 388 -8.79 11.41 1.78
C SER A 388 -9.26 10.00 1.41
N SER A 389 -8.28 9.12 1.25
CA SER A 389 -8.47 7.68 1.04
C SER A 389 -8.91 6.97 2.33
N PRO A 390 -9.47 5.75 2.24
CA PRO A 390 -9.90 4.96 3.41
C PRO A 390 -8.85 4.76 4.50
N GLU A 391 -7.58 4.58 4.13
CA GLU A 391 -6.49 4.41 5.11
C GLU A 391 -6.17 5.72 5.84
N ILE A 392 -6.13 6.84 5.11
CA ILE A 392 -5.92 8.15 5.73
C ILE A 392 -7.12 8.55 6.59
N THR A 393 -8.34 8.26 6.14
CA THR A 393 -9.56 8.44 6.94
C THR A 393 -9.47 7.67 8.27
N LEU A 394 -8.98 6.44 8.23
CA LEU A 394 -8.77 5.62 9.42
C LEU A 394 -7.74 6.23 10.37
N LEU A 395 -6.61 6.71 9.85
CA LEU A 395 -5.58 7.42 10.61
C LEU A 395 -6.17 8.67 11.28
N CYS A 396 -6.88 9.50 10.53
CA CYS A 396 -7.49 10.73 11.02
C CYS A 396 -8.53 10.46 12.13
N TYR A 397 -9.38 9.44 11.98
CA TYR A 397 -10.29 9.05 13.04
C TYR A 397 -9.56 8.55 14.29
N GLY A 398 -8.51 7.74 14.12
CA GLY A 398 -7.69 7.27 15.22
C GLY A 398 -7.00 8.41 15.96
N ASN A 399 -6.40 9.33 15.22
CA ASN A 399 -5.68 10.47 15.76
C ASN A 399 -6.62 11.45 16.49
N ALA A 400 -7.74 11.85 15.84
CA ALA A 400 -8.74 12.73 16.45
C ALA A 400 -9.32 12.16 17.75
N ALA A 401 -9.63 10.87 17.80
CA ALA A 401 -10.11 10.23 19.01
C ALA A 401 -9.05 10.23 20.13
N CYS A 402 -7.80 9.97 19.77
CA CYS A 402 -6.71 9.99 20.75
C CYS A 402 -6.46 11.39 21.31
N ILE A 403 -6.45 12.43 20.46
CA ILE A 403 -6.31 13.83 20.89
C ILE A 403 -7.48 14.25 21.79
N PHE A 404 -8.71 13.85 21.45
CA PHE A 404 -9.86 14.16 22.28
C PHE A 404 -9.75 13.53 23.69
N VAL A 405 -9.34 12.28 23.77
CA VAL A 405 -9.15 11.61 25.09
C VAL A 405 -7.96 12.19 25.82
N ASP A 406 -6.88 12.57 25.12
CA ASP A 406 -5.71 13.22 25.71
C ASP A 406 -6.09 14.57 26.32
N PHE A 407 -6.86 15.40 25.61
CA PHE A 407 -7.40 16.64 26.14
C PHE A 407 -8.16 16.43 27.48
N ILE A 408 -9.01 15.38 27.53
CA ILE A 408 -9.72 15.05 28.78
C ILE A 408 -8.74 14.66 29.88
N TYR A 409 -7.71 13.85 29.56
CA TYR A 409 -6.72 13.41 30.55
C TYR A 409 -5.81 14.54 31.01
N GLN A 410 -5.47 15.49 30.14
CA GLN A 410 -4.69 16.67 30.50
C GLN A 410 -5.44 17.54 31.51
N ILE A 411 -6.70 17.84 31.26
CA ILE A 411 -7.51 18.68 32.17
C ILE A 411 -7.85 17.96 33.47
N THR A 412 -8.05 16.65 33.46
CA THR A 412 -8.47 15.89 34.65
C THR A 412 -7.33 15.23 35.38
N LEU A 413 -6.70 14.24 34.73
CA LEU A 413 -5.68 13.39 35.37
C LEU A 413 -4.38 14.16 35.63
N TYR A 414 -3.84 14.84 34.62
CA TYR A 414 -2.58 15.56 34.75
C TYR A 414 -2.70 16.73 35.74
N SER A 415 -3.80 17.48 35.67
CA SER A 415 -4.10 18.56 36.62
C SER A 415 -4.18 18.02 38.06
N ALA A 416 -4.84 16.88 38.30
CA ALA A 416 -4.92 16.28 39.63
C ALA A 416 -3.55 15.85 40.15
N VAL A 417 -2.69 15.26 39.30
CA VAL A 417 -1.32 14.89 39.68
C VAL A 417 -0.50 16.12 39.99
N MET A 418 -0.69 17.22 39.24
CA MET A 418 0.03 18.49 39.47
C MET A 418 -0.37 19.12 40.80
N VAL A 419 -1.64 19.09 41.19
CA VAL A 419 -2.10 19.57 42.51
C VAL A 419 -1.55 18.71 43.64
N LEU A 420 -1.53 17.37 43.46
CA LEU A 420 -0.93 16.47 44.47
C LEU A 420 0.59 16.75 44.63
N ALA A 421 1.31 16.90 43.52
CA ALA A 421 2.74 17.24 43.57
C ALA A 421 2.98 18.62 44.25
N GLY A 422 2.10 19.60 44.02
CA GLY A 422 2.11 20.90 44.63
C GLY A 422 1.90 20.87 46.17
N HIS A 423 0.97 20.03 46.63
CA HIS A 423 0.76 19.82 48.07
C HIS A 423 2.03 19.29 48.74
N PHE A 424 2.64 18.27 48.20
CA PHE A 424 3.91 17.74 48.72
C PHE A 424 5.05 18.74 48.66
N GLU A 425 5.08 19.58 47.63
CA GLU A 425 6.09 20.64 47.49
C GLU A 425 5.97 21.72 48.59
N ILE A 426 4.73 22.13 48.89
CA ILE A 426 4.44 23.11 49.95
C ILE A 426 4.73 22.53 51.31
N GLU A 427 4.38 21.26 51.57
CA GLU A 427 4.62 20.60 52.84
C GLU A 427 6.11 20.41 53.12
N ASN A 428 6.91 19.97 52.18
CA ASN A 428 8.35 19.87 52.26
C ASN A 428 9.02 21.22 52.53
N GLU A 429 8.55 22.31 51.92
CA GLU A 429 9.11 23.65 52.17
C GLU A 429 8.71 24.17 53.56
N ARG A 430 7.54 23.83 54.06
CA ARG A 430 7.15 24.13 55.45
C ARG A 430 8.06 23.42 56.46
N GLU A 431 8.34 22.15 56.23
CA GLU A 431 9.27 21.39 57.07
C GLU A 431 10.72 21.94 56.99
N LEU A 432 11.21 22.26 55.78
CA LEU A 432 12.53 22.88 55.61
C LEU A 432 12.61 24.24 56.28
N SER A 433 11.57 25.07 56.17
CA SER A 433 11.55 26.39 56.85
C SER A 433 11.45 26.28 58.38
N LEU A 434 10.76 25.26 58.89
CA LEU A 434 10.71 24.94 60.32
C LEU A 434 12.07 24.40 60.79
N THR A 435 12.70 23.50 60.03
CA THR A 435 14.03 22.96 60.35
C THR A 435 15.11 24.07 60.36
N GLN A 436 15.07 24.96 59.36
CA GLN A 436 15.97 26.11 59.28
C GLN A 436 15.76 27.11 60.43
N ARG A 437 14.52 27.30 60.94
CA ARG A 437 14.23 28.09 62.13
C ARG A 437 14.74 27.42 63.39
N VAL A 438 14.76 26.09 63.44
CA VAL A 438 15.33 25.33 64.59
C VAL A 438 16.86 25.33 64.57
N GLU A 439 17.48 25.23 63.36
CA GLU A 439 18.94 25.26 63.20
C GLU A 439 19.57 26.65 63.36
N CYS A 440 18.85 27.75 63.12
CA CYS A 440 19.36 29.11 63.41
C CYS A 440 19.60 29.40 64.89
N GLY A 441 19.43 28.40 65.79
CA GLY A 441 19.73 28.47 67.23
C GLY A 441 21.08 27.80 67.64
N VAL A 442 21.80 27.21 66.68
CA VAL A 442 23.11 26.56 66.94
C VAL A 442 24.12 27.02 65.89
N ASP A 443 25.12 27.75 66.39
CA ASP A 443 26.26 28.21 65.59
C ASP A 443 27.12 27.01 65.17
N ASP A 444 27.10 26.66 63.88
CA ASP A 444 28.07 25.73 63.30
C ASP A 444 28.68 26.31 62.02
N GLU A 445 29.95 26.81 62.20
CA GLU A 445 30.78 27.43 61.15
C GLU A 445 31.37 26.45 60.12
N SER A 446 31.03 25.16 60.12
CA SER A 446 31.72 24.16 59.29
C SER A 446 30.99 23.70 58.00
N ALA A 447 29.71 24.14 57.72
CA ALA A 447 28.95 23.71 56.55
C ALA A 447 28.96 24.70 55.36
N SER A 448 29.82 25.73 55.39
CA SER A 448 29.75 26.85 54.41
C SER A 448 30.56 26.68 53.13
N SER A 449 31.42 25.64 53.00
CA SER A 449 32.35 25.51 51.87
C SER A 449 31.73 24.90 50.64
N ASP A 450 30.92 23.87 50.77
CA ASP A 450 30.32 23.17 49.61
C ASP A 450 29.12 23.91 49.00
N LYS A 451 28.35 24.61 49.83
CA LYS A 451 27.25 25.47 49.35
C LYS A 451 27.75 26.66 48.51
N LYS A 452 28.95 27.22 48.82
CA LYS A 452 29.55 28.32 48.07
C LYS A 452 30.07 27.91 46.69
N SER A 453 30.55 26.69 46.51
CA SER A 453 31.05 26.19 45.22
C SER A 453 29.89 25.94 44.25
N MET A 454 28.77 25.38 44.74
CA MET A 454 27.59 25.07 43.91
C MET A 454 26.80 26.34 43.56
N SER A 455 26.73 27.34 44.44
CA SER A 455 26.12 28.64 44.13
C SER A 455 26.95 29.42 43.09
N SER A 456 28.27 29.37 43.16
CA SER A 456 29.14 30.06 42.18
C SER A 456 29.08 29.46 40.77
N PHE A 457 28.91 28.15 40.63
CA PHE A 457 28.72 27.52 39.32
C PHE A 457 27.33 27.85 38.74
N ARG A 458 26.29 27.80 39.56
CA ARG A 458 24.94 28.20 39.20
C ARG A 458 24.83 29.66 38.78
N ASP A 459 25.45 30.57 39.52
CA ASP A 459 25.44 32.01 39.24
C ASP A 459 26.20 32.34 37.94
N ARG A 460 27.25 31.57 37.60
CA ARG A 460 27.93 31.67 36.30
C ARG A 460 27.09 31.16 35.15
N LEU A 461 26.41 30.02 35.33
CA LEU A 461 25.47 29.47 34.30
C LEU A 461 24.28 30.41 34.06
N THR A 462 23.64 30.87 35.15
CA THR A 462 22.51 31.81 35.04
C THR A 462 22.96 33.16 34.45
N GLY A 463 24.10 33.67 34.84
CA GLY A 463 24.67 34.90 34.25
C GLY A 463 25.05 34.75 32.77
N GLY A 464 25.53 33.57 32.35
CA GLY A 464 25.81 33.27 30.97
C GLY A 464 24.50 33.18 30.11
N PHE A 465 23.50 32.52 30.65
CA PHE A 465 22.19 32.40 29.97
C PHE A 465 21.45 33.74 29.88
N THR A 466 21.41 34.53 30.96
CA THR A 466 20.79 35.88 30.92
C THR A 466 21.49 36.78 29.93
N SER A 467 22.85 36.80 29.94
CA SER A 467 23.61 37.60 28.95
C SER A 467 23.37 37.15 27.51
N PHE A 468 23.22 35.85 27.25
CA PHE A 468 22.86 35.31 25.93
C PHE A 468 21.46 35.76 25.53
N PHE A 469 20.48 35.66 26.42
CA PHE A 469 19.11 36.08 26.15
C PHE A 469 19.00 37.59 25.93
N ASP A 470 19.70 38.42 26.73
CA ASP A 470 19.73 39.86 26.52
C ASP A 470 20.36 40.24 25.18
N GLN A 471 21.39 39.52 24.76
CA GLN A 471 22.02 39.72 23.47
C GLN A 471 21.10 39.28 22.31
N TYR A 472 20.37 38.18 22.48
CA TYR A 472 19.37 37.69 21.54
C TYR A 472 18.20 38.68 21.43
N VAL A 473 17.65 39.15 22.53
CA VAL A 473 16.57 40.15 22.55
C VAL A 473 17.00 41.43 21.84
N ASN A 474 18.22 41.94 22.15
CA ASN A 474 18.76 43.12 21.47
C ASN A 474 18.95 42.89 19.94
N LEU A 475 19.29 41.68 19.54
CA LEU A 475 19.43 41.31 18.14
C LEU A 475 18.05 41.31 17.43
N VAL A 476 17.06 40.66 18.05
CA VAL A 476 15.68 40.52 17.48
C VAL A 476 14.92 41.85 17.49
N THR A 477 15.21 42.77 18.41
CA THR A 477 14.58 44.13 18.43
C THR A 477 15.24 45.13 17.48
N ASN A 478 16.30 44.73 16.78
CA ASN A 478 16.99 45.60 15.83
C ASN A 478 16.27 45.61 14.49
N LYS A 479 15.72 46.78 14.09
CA LYS A 479 14.98 46.97 12.81
C LYS A 479 15.73 46.52 11.54
N VAL A 480 17.07 46.56 11.55
CA VAL A 480 17.89 46.10 10.42
C VAL A 480 17.89 44.58 10.36
N PHE A 481 17.93 43.91 11.53
CA PHE A 481 17.83 42.47 11.62
C PHE A 481 16.46 41.98 11.21
N ASP A 482 15.37 42.67 11.60
CA ASP A 482 13.99 42.33 11.17
C ASP A 482 13.84 42.37 9.66
N MET A 483 14.34 43.46 9.03
CA MET A 483 14.32 43.57 7.57
C MET A 483 15.13 42.47 6.89
N ALA A 484 16.30 42.09 7.42
CA ALA A 484 17.10 41.03 6.89
C ALA A 484 16.38 39.68 7.02
N MET A 485 15.72 39.40 8.15
CA MET A 485 14.96 38.17 8.38
C MET A 485 13.77 38.06 7.44
N VAL A 486 13.06 39.15 7.13
CA VAL A 486 11.97 39.16 6.12
C VAL A 486 12.52 38.78 4.75
N VAL A 487 13.68 39.31 4.35
CA VAL A 487 14.32 38.95 3.07
C VAL A 487 14.70 37.50 3.02
N VAL A 488 15.29 36.97 4.10
CA VAL A 488 15.63 35.54 4.22
C VAL A 488 14.38 34.66 4.14
N TRP A 489 13.30 35.08 4.83
CA TRP A 489 12.02 34.35 4.78
C TRP A 489 11.42 34.32 3.37
N ILE A 490 11.41 35.44 2.64
CA ILE A 490 10.93 35.50 1.26
C ILE A 490 11.79 34.62 0.35
N ALA A 491 13.13 34.66 0.51
CA ALA A 491 14.03 33.80 -0.25
C ALA A 491 13.78 32.30 0.05
N PHE A 492 13.57 31.95 1.33
CA PHE A 492 13.22 30.60 1.73
C PHE A 492 11.91 30.12 1.10
N LEU A 493 10.86 30.95 1.10
CA LEU A 493 9.60 30.64 0.44
C LEU A 493 9.76 30.44 -1.08
N ALA A 494 10.53 31.30 -1.75
CA ALA A 494 10.78 31.17 -3.17
C ALA A 494 11.52 29.86 -3.52
N ILE A 495 12.50 29.47 -2.69
CA ILE A 495 13.23 28.21 -2.83
C ILE A 495 12.28 27.02 -2.56
N SER A 496 11.43 27.10 -1.54
CA SER A 496 10.46 26.07 -1.18
C SER A 496 9.43 25.85 -2.29
N ILE A 497 8.87 26.93 -2.85
CA ILE A 497 7.93 26.84 -3.99
C ILE A 497 8.60 26.19 -5.19
N LYS A 498 9.87 26.55 -5.49
CA LYS A 498 10.62 25.88 -6.56
C LYS A 498 10.82 24.38 -6.27
N GLY A 499 11.10 24.01 -5.01
CA GLY A 499 11.17 22.62 -4.60
C GLY A 499 9.86 21.86 -4.86
N ILE A 500 8.73 22.43 -4.42
CA ILE A 500 7.40 21.82 -4.61
C ILE A 500 7.09 21.57 -6.09
N THR A 501 7.44 22.50 -6.99
CA THR A 501 7.20 22.33 -8.42
C THR A 501 8.06 21.23 -9.08
N GLN A 502 9.12 20.81 -8.41
CA GLN A 502 10.04 19.76 -8.87
C GLN A 502 9.86 18.44 -8.13
N MET A 503 8.94 18.39 -7.16
CA MET A 503 8.71 17.21 -6.34
C MET A 503 8.18 16.06 -7.19
N PRO A 504 8.87 14.90 -7.28
CA PRO A 504 8.38 13.77 -8.02
C PRO A 504 7.17 13.16 -7.30
N ILE A 505 6.17 12.80 -8.08
CA ILE A 505 4.98 12.08 -7.58
C ILE A 505 5.20 10.63 -7.90
N ASN A 506 5.38 9.81 -6.89
CA ASN A 506 5.67 8.40 -7.07
C ASN A 506 5.16 7.61 -5.87
N LEU A 507 4.51 6.49 -6.14
CA LEU A 507 4.16 5.52 -5.12
C LEU A 507 4.97 4.26 -5.35
N THR A 508 5.97 4.06 -4.53
CA THR A 508 6.73 2.81 -4.58
C THR A 508 6.15 1.86 -3.54
N PRO A 509 5.54 0.72 -3.93
CA PRO A 509 5.03 -0.28 -2.99
C PRO A 509 6.08 -0.73 -1.97
N LYS A 510 7.36 -0.63 -2.34
CA LYS A 510 8.52 -0.89 -1.47
C LYS A 510 8.49 -0.14 -0.14
N LYS A 511 7.92 1.06 -0.08
CA LYS A 511 7.81 1.85 1.16
C LYS A 511 6.81 1.27 2.17
N LEU A 512 5.89 0.42 1.71
CA LEU A 512 4.86 -0.20 2.53
C LEU A 512 5.30 -1.51 3.16
N PHE A 513 6.42 -2.09 2.70
CA PHE A 513 6.94 -3.37 3.18
C PHE A 513 8.21 -3.17 4.00
N SER A 514 8.45 -4.10 4.92
CA SER A 514 9.71 -4.16 5.65
C SER A 514 10.90 -4.38 4.70
N LEU A 515 12.07 -3.83 5.04
CA LEU A 515 13.27 -3.90 4.18
C LEU A 515 13.78 -5.34 3.97
N ASP A 516 13.47 -6.23 4.89
CA ASP A 516 13.83 -7.66 4.87
C ASP A 516 12.78 -8.54 4.15
N SER A 517 11.68 -7.96 3.66
CA SER A 517 10.61 -8.70 3.00
C SER A 517 11.00 -9.15 1.60
N SER A 518 10.68 -10.40 1.24
CA SER A 518 10.83 -10.94 -0.12
C SER A 518 9.99 -10.18 -1.17
N LEU A 519 8.94 -9.46 -0.73
CA LEU A 519 8.15 -8.59 -1.60
C LEU A 519 8.97 -7.44 -2.23
N GLN A 520 10.01 -6.96 -1.56
CA GLN A 520 10.94 -5.95 -2.10
C GLN A 520 11.65 -6.45 -3.36
N GLU A 521 12.14 -7.69 -3.29
CA GLU A 521 12.81 -8.35 -4.40
C GLU A 521 11.82 -8.65 -5.53
N MET A 522 10.64 -9.17 -5.18
CA MET A 522 9.58 -9.47 -6.16
C MET A 522 9.12 -8.24 -6.93
N ASP A 523 8.96 -7.09 -6.27
CA ASP A 523 8.63 -5.85 -6.95
C ASP A 523 9.75 -5.42 -7.91
N THR A 524 11.01 -5.59 -7.51
CA THR A 524 12.16 -5.30 -8.38
C THR A 524 12.18 -6.20 -9.61
N LEU A 525 11.93 -7.50 -9.45
CA LEU A 525 11.83 -8.46 -10.55
C LEU A 525 10.65 -8.15 -11.47
N ARG A 526 9.51 -7.78 -10.89
CA ARG A 526 8.31 -7.39 -11.64
C ARG A 526 8.58 -6.18 -12.53
N VAL A 527 9.15 -5.11 -11.97
CA VAL A 527 9.48 -3.90 -12.74
C VAL A 527 10.56 -4.18 -13.79
N SER A 528 11.53 -5.05 -13.51
CA SER A 528 12.63 -5.33 -14.42
C SER A 528 12.25 -6.26 -15.57
N TYR A 529 11.47 -7.31 -15.30
CA TYR A 529 11.25 -8.42 -16.25
C TYR A 529 9.80 -8.63 -16.66
N VAL A 530 8.80 -8.30 -15.80
CA VAL A 530 7.38 -8.53 -16.14
C VAL A 530 6.81 -7.35 -16.91
N ILE A 531 6.85 -6.17 -16.33
CA ILE A 531 6.21 -4.97 -16.90
C ILE A 531 6.66 -4.65 -18.34
N PRO A 532 7.97 -4.68 -18.67
CA PRO A 532 8.41 -4.34 -20.03
C PRO A 532 7.92 -5.30 -21.12
N HIS A 533 7.61 -6.54 -20.75
CA HIS A 533 7.26 -7.59 -21.71
C HIS A 533 5.82 -8.03 -21.66
N PHE A 534 5.18 -7.88 -20.51
CA PHE A 534 3.82 -8.39 -20.27
C PHE A 534 3.04 -7.47 -19.34
N THR A 535 2.54 -6.38 -19.88
CA THR A 535 1.55 -5.53 -19.22
C THR A 535 0.17 -5.91 -19.76
N LEU A 536 -0.69 -6.43 -18.89
CA LEU A 536 -1.94 -7.08 -19.27
C LEU A 536 -3.13 -6.14 -19.10
N ALA A 537 -3.89 -5.92 -20.16
CA ALA A 537 -5.23 -5.34 -20.10
C ALA A 537 -6.26 -6.46 -20.00
N THR A 538 -7.00 -6.54 -18.92
CA THR A 538 -8.13 -7.45 -18.75
C THR A 538 -9.42 -6.70 -19.04
N LEU A 539 -10.20 -7.17 -20.02
CA LEU A 539 -11.37 -6.48 -20.55
C LEU A 539 -12.62 -7.31 -20.24
N PHE A 540 -13.45 -6.83 -19.32
CA PHE A 540 -14.70 -7.48 -18.94
C PHE A 540 -15.84 -7.00 -19.82
N VAL A 541 -16.45 -7.89 -20.58
CA VAL A 541 -17.66 -7.64 -21.37
C VAL A 541 -18.85 -8.05 -20.51
N ASN A 542 -19.51 -7.06 -19.88
CA ASN A 542 -20.58 -7.31 -18.91
C ASN A 542 -21.97 -7.52 -19.56
N LYS A 543 -22.14 -7.13 -20.83
CA LYS A 543 -23.38 -7.29 -21.58
C LYS A 543 -23.10 -7.69 -23.02
N PRO A 544 -22.64 -8.92 -23.28
CA PRO A 544 -22.38 -9.38 -24.64
C PRO A 544 -23.63 -9.33 -25.50
N GLY A 545 -24.80 -9.64 -24.94
CA GLY A 545 -26.06 -9.75 -25.65
C GLY A 545 -26.05 -10.96 -26.57
N ASN A 546 -26.90 -10.95 -27.60
CA ASN A 546 -26.96 -12.04 -28.57
C ASN A 546 -25.82 -11.90 -29.59
N LEU A 547 -24.78 -12.72 -29.45
CA LEU A 547 -23.60 -12.74 -30.32
C LEU A 547 -23.84 -13.62 -31.59
N SER A 548 -24.99 -14.30 -31.74
CA SER A 548 -25.39 -14.90 -33.00
C SER A 548 -25.78 -13.84 -34.05
N ASP A 549 -26.04 -12.58 -33.61
CA ASP A 549 -26.20 -11.45 -34.51
C ASP A 549 -24.85 -11.04 -35.08
N GLN A 550 -24.69 -11.25 -36.39
CA GLN A 550 -23.45 -10.95 -37.11
C GLN A 550 -23.03 -9.49 -37.02
N ALA A 551 -23.98 -8.55 -36.99
CA ALA A 551 -23.67 -7.14 -36.87
C ALA A 551 -23.07 -6.81 -35.47
N ARG A 552 -23.63 -7.42 -34.42
CA ARG A 552 -23.16 -7.25 -33.05
C ARG A 552 -21.79 -7.91 -32.84
N LEU A 553 -21.60 -9.11 -33.39
CA LEU A 553 -20.34 -9.83 -33.38
C LEU A 553 -19.25 -9.04 -34.12
N ALA A 554 -19.52 -8.51 -35.29
CA ALA A 554 -18.59 -7.68 -36.04
C ALA A 554 -18.19 -6.43 -35.29
N ARG A 555 -19.13 -5.80 -34.56
CA ARG A 555 -18.87 -4.64 -33.73
C ARG A 555 -17.97 -4.97 -32.56
N LEU A 556 -18.15 -6.13 -31.93
CA LEU A 556 -17.29 -6.60 -30.84
C LEU A 556 -15.87 -6.93 -31.37
N ASN A 557 -15.78 -7.57 -32.54
CA ASN A 557 -14.48 -7.84 -33.17
C ASN A 557 -13.73 -6.55 -33.51
N THR A 558 -14.44 -5.51 -34.01
CA THR A 558 -13.83 -4.19 -34.23
C THR A 558 -13.24 -3.60 -32.95
N PHE A 559 -13.94 -3.74 -31.81
CA PHE A 559 -13.41 -3.31 -30.50
C PHE A 559 -12.10 -4.04 -30.17
N VAL A 560 -12.06 -5.37 -30.35
CA VAL A 560 -10.86 -6.15 -30.05
C VAL A 560 -9.70 -5.76 -30.99
N GLU A 561 -9.98 -5.56 -32.28
CA GLU A 561 -8.99 -5.08 -33.25
C GLU A 561 -8.45 -3.68 -32.91
N GLU A 562 -9.30 -2.77 -32.44
CA GLU A 562 -8.85 -1.46 -31.95
C GLU A 562 -7.90 -1.58 -30.75
N MET A 563 -8.21 -2.44 -29.78
CA MET A 563 -7.33 -2.69 -28.63
C MET A 563 -5.98 -3.29 -29.07
N GLU A 564 -6.01 -4.24 -30.01
CA GLU A 564 -4.81 -4.89 -30.54
C GLU A 564 -3.95 -3.98 -31.43
N SER A 565 -4.54 -2.93 -31.98
CA SER A 565 -3.83 -1.95 -32.82
C SER A 565 -3.17 -0.82 -32.03
N LEU A 566 -3.40 -0.72 -30.73
CA LEU A 566 -2.80 0.32 -29.90
C LEU A 566 -1.26 0.17 -29.82
N PRO A 567 -0.54 1.28 -29.68
CA PRO A 567 0.92 1.26 -29.55
C PRO A 567 1.38 0.38 -28.39
N GLY A 568 2.40 -0.45 -28.62
CA GLY A 568 2.94 -1.38 -27.65
C GLY A 568 2.16 -2.69 -27.51
N SER A 569 1.11 -2.92 -28.29
CA SER A 569 0.40 -4.20 -28.30
C SER A 569 1.20 -5.28 -29.03
N TRP A 570 1.20 -6.49 -28.47
CA TRP A 570 1.69 -7.68 -29.17
C TRP A 570 0.78 -8.13 -30.31
N GLY A 571 -0.42 -7.53 -30.45
CA GLY A 571 -1.43 -7.85 -31.43
C GLY A 571 -2.20 -9.14 -31.15
N PRO A 572 -2.87 -9.73 -32.18
CA PRO A 572 -3.76 -10.89 -32.03
C PRO A 572 -3.12 -12.13 -31.40
N GLN A 573 -1.81 -12.27 -31.49
CA GLN A 573 -1.07 -13.44 -30.96
C GLN A 573 -1.03 -13.50 -29.43
N SER A 574 -1.16 -12.34 -28.77
CA SER A 574 -1.13 -12.25 -27.30
C SER A 574 -2.53 -12.08 -26.69
N SER A 575 -3.56 -11.98 -27.54
CA SER A 575 -4.93 -11.78 -27.08
C SER A 575 -5.60 -13.11 -26.82
N ASN A 576 -6.10 -13.30 -25.59
CA ASN A 576 -6.96 -14.45 -25.26
C ASN A 576 -8.41 -14.04 -25.47
N TYR A 577 -8.96 -14.39 -26.62
CA TYR A 577 -10.32 -14.08 -27.05
C TYR A 577 -11.04 -15.34 -27.52
N PHE A 578 -11.91 -15.91 -26.67
CA PHE A 578 -12.51 -17.24 -26.87
C PHE A 578 -13.29 -17.38 -28.19
N ILE A 579 -13.86 -16.28 -28.70
CA ILE A 579 -14.65 -16.34 -29.94
C ILE A 579 -13.81 -16.78 -31.15
N ARG A 580 -12.50 -16.46 -31.16
CA ARG A 580 -11.60 -16.93 -32.22
C ARG A 580 -11.46 -18.45 -32.23
N ASP A 581 -11.24 -19.03 -31.07
CA ASP A 581 -11.09 -20.46 -30.90
C ASP A 581 -12.46 -21.17 -31.14
N TYR A 582 -13.57 -20.52 -30.76
CA TYR A 582 -14.89 -21.02 -30.97
C TYR A 582 -15.25 -21.06 -32.47
N ILE A 583 -14.86 -20.04 -33.24
CA ILE A 583 -15.02 -20.05 -34.73
C ILE A 583 -14.17 -21.17 -35.35
N GLU A 584 -12.96 -21.40 -34.85
CA GLU A 584 -12.11 -22.49 -35.35
C GLU A 584 -12.70 -23.87 -35.02
N TYR A 585 -13.26 -24.05 -33.83
CA TYR A 585 -13.99 -25.24 -33.41
C TYR A 585 -15.18 -25.51 -34.30
N GLU A 586 -16.07 -24.53 -34.54
CA GLU A 586 -17.25 -24.70 -35.40
C GLU A 586 -16.88 -25.02 -36.86
N LYS A 587 -15.80 -24.44 -37.39
CA LYS A 587 -15.27 -24.80 -38.71
C LYS A 587 -14.81 -26.25 -38.74
N GLY A 588 -14.06 -26.70 -37.74
CA GLY A 588 -13.60 -28.07 -37.62
C GLY A 588 -14.76 -29.06 -37.53
N MET A 589 -15.79 -28.74 -36.75
CA MET A 589 -17.00 -29.59 -36.66
C MET A 589 -17.78 -29.65 -37.97
N SER A 590 -17.91 -28.55 -38.69
CA SER A 590 -18.57 -28.50 -39.99
C SER A 590 -17.85 -29.31 -41.08
N GLU A 591 -16.53 -29.52 -40.96
CA GLU A 591 -15.75 -30.37 -41.86
C GLU A 591 -15.84 -31.86 -41.50
N ILE A 592 -16.14 -32.21 -40.23
CA ILE A 592 -16.24 -33.59 -39.75
C ILE A 592 -17.64 -34.18 -39.92
N GLU A 593 -18.70 -33.35 -39.86
CA GLU A 593 -20.09 -33.78 -40.10
C GLU A 593 -20.40 -33.77 -41.62
N PRO A 594 -20.21 -34.89 -42.35
CA PRO A 594 -20.69 -34.98 -43.71
C PRO A 594 -22.20 -35.17 -43.66
N GLU A 595 -22.93 -34.19 -44.24
CA GLU A 595 -24.31 -34.29 -44.74
C GLU A 595 -25.16 -35.44 -44.16
N GLU A 596 -25.61 -35.34 -42.91
CA GLU A 596 -26.81 -36.10 -42.55
C GLU A 596 -27.98 -35.58 -43.35
N GLU A 597 -28.55 -36.45 -44.20
CA GLU A 597 -29.65 -36.16 -45.10
C GLU A 597 -30.80 -35.46 -44.37
N GLY A 598 -30.91 -34.15 -44.52
CA GLY A 598 -32.08 -33.39 -44.09
C GLY A 598 -31.82 -32.15 -43.21
N LEU A 599 -30.62 -31.87 -42.76
CA LEU A 599 -30.30 -30.59 -42.11
C LEU A 599 -29.78 -29.58 -43.15
N ALA A 600 -30.25 -28.33 -43.04
CA ALA A 600 -29.71 -27.25 -43.86
C ALA A 600 -28.24 -27.06 -43.55
N PRO A 601 -27.37 -26.83 -44.58
CA PRO A 601 -25.96 -26.58 -44.36
C PRO A 601 -25.79 -25.41 -43.36
N ARG A 602 -25.02 -25.62 -42.32
CA ARG A 602 -24.71 -24.58 -41.35
C ARG A 602 -24.01 -23.43 -42.07
N ASP A 603 -24.48 -22.20 -41.86
CA ASP A 603 -23.79 -21.03 -42.37
C ASP A 603 -22.52 -20.80 -41.49
N PRO A 604 -21.32 -20.97 -42.03
CA PRO A 604 -20.10 -20.87 -41.27
C PRO A 604 -19.84 -19.45 -40.68
N ASN A 605 -20.69 -18.48 -41.04
CA ASN A 605 -20.60 -17.11 -40.54
C ASN A 605 -21.55 -16.81 -39.37
N VAL A 606 -22.43 -17.75 -38.99
CA VAL A 606 -23.38 -17.58 -37.90
C VAL A 606 -22.99 -18.51 -36.73
N LEU A 607 -22.50 -17.95 -35.64
CA LEU A 607 -22.15 -18.73 -34.46
C LEU A 607 -23.38 -19.27 -33.75
N ASN A 608 -23.39 -20.58 -33.48
CA ASN A 608 -24.47 -21.26 -32.77
C ASN A 608 -24.10 -21.46 -31.29
N PHE A 609 -24.48 -20.53 -30.42
CA PHE A 609 -24.15 -20.62 -29.00
C PHE A 609 -24.82 -21.79 -28.24
N ASN A 610 -25.67 -22.57 -28.87
CA ASN A 610 -26.19 -23.80 -28.28
C ASN A 610 -25.10 -24.89 -28.13
N ASP A 611 -24.10 -24.87 -29.00
CA ASP A 611 -22.98 -25.82 -29.00
C ASP A 611 -21.83 -25.38 -28.07
N LEU A 612 -21.96 -24.21 -27.43
CA LEU A 612 -20.96 -23.68 -26.49
C LEU A 612 -20.69 -24.61 -25.30
N PRO A 613 -21.66 -25.29 -24.67
CA PRO A 613 -21.39 -26.27 -23.63
C PRO A 613 -20.51 -27.42 -24.10
N GLU A 614 -20.76 -27.95 -25.31
CA GLU A 614 -19.97 -29.03 -25.90
C GLU A 614 -18.54 -28.58 -26.20
N PHE A 615 -18.34 -27.38 -26.74
CA PHE A 615 -17.03 -26.75 -26.90
C PHE A 615 -16.22 -26.75 -25.60
N LEU A 616 -16.87 -26.41 -24.48
CA LEU A 616 -16.23 -26.35 -23.17
C LEU A 616 -15.96 -27.73 -22.53
N GLU A 617 -16.55 -28.82 -23.06
CA GLU A 617 -16.25 -30.19 -22.60
C GLU A 617 -15.05 -30.78 -23.30
N TRP A 618 -14.63 -30.21 -24.43
CA TRP A 618 -13.42 -30.66 -25.11
C TRP A 618 -12.17 -30.30 -24.28
N PRO A 619 -11.27 -31.25 -24.02
CA PRO A 619 -10.08 -31.03 -23.19
C PRO A 619 -9.18 -29.89 -23.69
N GLU A 620 -9.23 -29.60 -24.98
CA GLU A 620 -8.45 -28.54 -25.61
C GLU A 620 -8.98 -27.14 -25.27
N TYR A 621 -10.29 -27.00 -25.03
CA TYR A 621 -10.98 -25.72 -24.83
C TYR A 621 -11.54 -25.56 -23.40
N GLU A 622 -11.42 -26.56 -22.55
CA GLU A 622 -11.92 -26.57 -21.17
C GLU A 622 -11.41 -25.34 -20.35
N TYR A 623 -10.21 -24.85 -20.63
CA TYR A 623 -9.63 -23.68 -19.95
C TYR A 623 -10.46 -22.40 -20.12
N TRP A 624 -11.27 -22.30 -21.21
CA TRP A 624 -12.17 -21.17 -21.42
C TRP A 624 -13.31 -21.07 -20.40
N ARG A 625 -13.60 -22.14 -19.65
CA ARG A 625 -14.59 -22.07 -18.55
C ARG A 625 -14.30 -20.98 -17.53
N GLY A 626 -13.03 -20.69 -17.27
CA GLY A 626 -12.61 -19.62 -16.39
C GLY A 626 -12.93 -18.21 -16.91
N PHE A 627 -13.03 -18.06 -18.22
CA PHE A 627 -13.24 -16.78 -18.89
C PHE A 627 -14.72 -16.42 -19.10
N LEU A 628 -15.61 -17.37 -18.96
CA LEU A 628 -17.05 -17.25 -19.27
C LEU A 628 -17.90 -17.33 -18.01
N ARG A 629 -19.00 -16.58 -17.99
CA ARG A 629 -20.04 -16.65 -16.96
C ARG A 629 -21.39 -16.77 -17.61
N PHE A 630 -22.17 -17.75 -17.17
CA PHE A 630 -23.48 -18.07 -17.69
C PHE A 630 -24.58 -17.57 -16.75
N SER A 631 -25.74 -17.25 -17.31
CA SER A 631 -26.94 -16.89 -16.56
C SER A 631 -27.39 -18.05 -15.64
N ASN A 632 -27.94 -17.72 -14.47
CA ASN A 632 -28.36 -18.72 -13.50
C ASN A 632 -29.43 -19.68 -14.10
N GLY A 633 -29.04 -20.94 -14.24
CA GLY A 633 -29.91 -22.02 -14.74
C GLY A 633 -29.83 -22.30 -16.27
N SER A 634 -28.99 -21.57 -17.01
CA SER A 634 -28.69 -21.82 -18.39
C SER A 634 -27.23 -22.15 -18.60
N THR A 635 -26.91 -23.10 -19.45
CA THR A 635 -25.52 -23.41 -19.86
C THR A 635 -25.18 -22.80 -21.22
N THR A 636 -26.20 -22.23 -21.92
CA THR A 636 -26.07 -21.68 -23.26
C THR A 636 -26.16 -20.16 -23.30
N GLU A 637 -26.77 -19.53 -22.28
CA GLU A 637 -26.93 -18.08 -22.23
C GLU A 637 -25.73 -17.41 -21.56
N LEU A 638 -24.83 -16.84 -22.37
CA LEU A 638 -23.65 -16.16 -21.94
C LEU A 638 -24.00 -14.79 -21.30
N GLU A 639 -23.79 -14.66 -19.99
CA GLU A 639 -24.07 -13.42 -19.25
C GLU A 639 -22.92 -12.43 -19.34
N ARG A 640 -21.70 -12.91 -19.10
CA ARG A 640 -20.47 -12.09 -19.08
C ARG A 640 -19.29 -12.93 -19.52
N PHE A 641 -18.28 -12.27 -20.06
CA PHE A 641 -16.98 -12.90 -20.27
C PHE A 641 -15.87 -11.86 -20.17
N PHE A 642 -14.63 -12.32 -20.05
CA PHE A 642 -13.49 -11.43 -20.20
C PHE A 642 -12.54 -11.92 -21.27
N LEU A 643 -11.79 -10.98 -21.80
CA LEU A 643 -10.69 -11.21 -22.72
C LEU A 643 -9.47 -10.46 -22.23
N THR A 644 -8.28 -10.88 -22.66
CA THR A 644 -7.03 -10.23 -22.26
C THR A 644 -6.20 -9.91 -23.49
N THR A 645 -5.52 -8.75 -23.43
CA THR A 645 -4.56 -8.31 -24.45
C THR A 645 -3.30 -7.82 -23.74
N ALA A 646 -2.12 -8.25 -24.19
CA ALA A 646 -0.86 -7.85 -23.56
C ALA A 646 -0.13 -6.79 -24.38
N TYR A 647 0.60 -5.95 -23.63
CA TYR A 647 1.39 -4.83 -24.15
C TYR A 647 2.82 -4.95 -23.68
N HIS A 648 3.73 -4.30 -24.42
CA HIS A 648 5.17 -4.28 -24.14
C HIS A 648 5.75 -2.88 -24.37
N GLY A 649 6.89 -2.62 -23.74
CA GLY A 649 7.66 -1.39 -23.87
C GLY A 649 8.59 -1.19 -22.68
N GLU A 650 9.85 -0.91 -22.91
CA GLU A 650 10.81 -0.57 -21.85
C GLU A 650 10.41 0.71 -21.09
N GLU A 651 9.73 1.62 -21.76
CA GLU A 651 9.17 2.85 -21.21
C GLU A 651 8.08 2.61 -20.16
N LEU A 652 7.42 1.42 -20.16
CA LEU A 652 6.40 1.06 -19.18
C LEU A 652 6.95 0.83 -17.77
N LYS A 653 8.28 0.81 -17.57
CA LYS A 653 8.90 0.84 -16.26
C LYS A 653 8.54 2.10 -15.47
N GLU A 654 8.27 3.20 -16.17
CA GLU A 654 7.86 4.47 -15.57
C GLU A 654 6.34 4.54 -15.36
N TRP A 655 5.91 5.04 -14.21
CA TRP A 655 4.49 5.19 -13.87
C TRP A 655 3.72 6.10 -14.84
N ILE A 656 4.35 7.16 -15.32
CA ILE A 656 3.73 8.14 -16.24
C ILE A 656 3.34 7.45 -17.56
N ASN A 657 4.19 6.61 -18.10
CA ASN A 657 3.93 5.93 -19.38
C ASN A 657 2.84 4.85 -19.22
N ARG A 658 2.80 4.16 -18.06
CA ARG A 658 1.72 3.24 -17.72
C ARG A 658 0.37 3.94 -17.58
N ASP A 659 0.35 5.11 -16.96
CA ASP A 659 -0.85 5.94 -16.84
C ASP A 659 -1.38 6.37 -18.19
N GLN A 660 -0.52 6.86 -19.09
CA GLN A 660 -0.91 7.21 -20.46
C GLN A 660 -1.47 6.02 -21.23
N MET A 661 -0.90 4.84 -21.04
CA MET A 661 -1.39 3.60 -21.66
C MET A 661 -2.78 3.23 -21.11
N LEU A 662 -2.98 3.26 -19.80
CA LEU A 662 -4.28 3.00 -19.18
C LEU A 662 -5.36 3.98 -19.66
N LYS A 663 -5.01 5.26 -19.81
CA LYS A 663 -5.92 6.28 -20.36
C LYS A 663 -6.34 5.97 -21.79
N ARG A 664 -5.41 5.53 -22.65
CA ARG A 664 -5.73 5.10 -24.02
C ARG A 664 -6.66 3.89 -24.02
N TRP A 665 -6.46 2.90 -23.16
CA TRP A 665 -7.36 1.77 -23.02
C TRP A 665 -8.77 2.22 -22.59
N ARG A 666 -8.84 3.09 -21.58
CA ARG A 666 -10.12 3.65 -21.09
C ARG A 666 -10.86 4.44 -22.17
N GLU A 667 -10.15 5.19 -23.00
CA GLU A 667 -10.73 5.93 -24.14
C GLU A 667 -11.37 4.99 -25.17
N VAL A 668 -10.72 3.88 -25.51
CA VAL A 668 -11.29 2.87 -26.40
C VAL A 668 -12.51 2.23 -25.75
N VAL A 669 -12.40 1.76 -24.52
CA VAL A 669 -13.49 1.12 -23.77
C VAL A 669 -14.71 2.03 -23.64
N ASP A 670 -14.53 3.31 -23.38
CA ASP A 670 -15.62 4.27 -23.19
C ASP A 670 -16.47 4.46 -24.48
N ARG A 671 -15.87 4.30 -25.67
CA ARG A 671 -16.61 4.32 -26.95
C ARG A 671 -17.61 3.17 -27.09
N TYR A 672 -17.32 2.01 -26.49
CA TYR A 672 -18.15 0.81 -26.56
C TYR A 672 -18.97 0.54 -25.29
N LYS A 673 -18.83 1.39 -24.26
CA LYS A 673 -19.48 1.23 -22.96
C LYS A 673 -21.00 1.17 -23.04
N SER A 674 -21.62 1.97 -23.92
CA SER A 674 -23.08 1.98 -24.12
C SER A 674 -23.60 0.69 -24.76
N GLU A 675 -22.81 0.00 -25.59
CA GLU A 675 -23.21 -1.17 -26.36
C GLU A 675 -23.00 -2.47 -25.58
N PHE A 676 -21.83 -2.65 -24.97
CA PHE A 676 -21.40 -3.90 -24.34
C PHE A 676 -21.13 -3.78 -22.84
N ASN A 677 -21.19 -2.58 -22.28
CA ASN A 677 -20.81 -2.30 -20.89
C ASN A 677 -19.41 -2.89 -20.55
N ILE A 678 -18.43 -2.55 -21.39
CA ILE A 678 -17.07 -3.04 -21.23
C ILE A 678 -16.38 -2.28 -20.10
N THR A 679 -15.56 -2.99 -19.32
CA THR A 679 -14.72 -2.42 -18.27
C THR A 679 -13.31 -2.96 -18.45
N VAL A 680 -12.31 -2.09 -18.44
CA VAL A 680 -10.90 -2.49 -18.41
C VAL A 680 -10.44 -2.61 -16.97
N TYR A 681 -9.68 -3.63 -16.67
CA TYR A 681 -9.00 -3.81 -15.39
C TYR A 681 -7.50 -3.96 -15.65
N TYR A 682 -6.72 -3.27 -14.84
CA TYR A 682 -5.28 -3.35 -14.79
C TYR A 682 -4.81 -3.40 -13.35
N ASP A 683 -3.90 -4.30 -13.03
CA ASP A 683 -3.43 -4.53 -11.64
C ASP A 683 -2.86 -3.27 -10.99
N ASP A 684 -2.12 -2.44 -11.75
CA ASP A 684 -1.57 -1.17 -11.27
C ASP A 684 -2.55 0.01 -11.37
N GLY A 685 -3.75 -0.18 -11.93
CA GLY A 685 -4.71 0.90 -12.17
C GLY A 685 -5.06 1.69 -10.91
N ILE A 686 -5.15 1.00 -9.78
CA ILE A 686 -5.40 1.62 -8.47
C ILE A 686 -4.28 2.59 -8.07
N TYR A 687 -3.03 2.19 -8.30
CA TYR A 687 -1.88 3.04 -7.98
C TYR A 687 -1.76 4.22 -8.96
N LEU A 688 -2.11 4.00 -10.22
CA LEU A 688 -2.09 5.05 -11.24
C LEU A 688 -3.13 6.13 -10.95
N ASP A 689 -4.36 5.75 -10.63
CA ASP A 689 -5.42 6.69 -10.24
C ASP A 689 -5.06 7.44 -8.94
N LEU A 690 -4.39 6.77 -8.00
CA LEU A 690 -3.87 7.40 -6.78
C LEU A 690 -2.82 8.47 -7.12
N ILE A 691 -1.82 8.14 -7.95
CA ILE A 691 -0.75 9.04 -8.37
C ILE A 691 -1.33 10.26 -9.10
N GLU A 692 -2.31 10.05 -9.99
CA GLU A 692 -2.95 11.12 -10.76
C GLU A 692 -3.71 12.10 -9.85
N ASN A 693 -4.45 11.60 -8.86
CA ASN A 693 -5.28 12.43 -7.99
C ASN A 693 -4.49 13.07 -6.84
N MET A 694 -3.34 12.54 -6.47
CA MET A 694 -2.58 12.95 -5.30
C MET A 694 -2.24 14.45 -5.22
N PRO A 695 -1.78 15.12 -6.30
CA PRO A 695 -1.50 16.57 -6.23
C PRO A 695 -2.76 17.38 -5.94
N THR A 696 -3.86 17.01 -6.57
CA THR A 696 -5.15 17.69 -6.41
C THR A 696 -5.70 17.50 -5.01
N ASP A 697 -5.66 16.29 -4.49
CA ASP A 697 -6.12 15.94 -3.15
C ASP A 697 -5.25 16.62 -2.08
N THR A 698 -3.92 16.66 -2.26
CA THR A 698 -3.01 17.35 -1.35
C THR A 698 -3.31 18.85 -1.28
N TRP A 699 -3.50 19.49 -2.43
CA TRP A 699 -3.83 20.92 -2.49
C TRP A 699 -5.20 21.21 -1.87
N GLN A 700 -6.22 20.46 -2.23
CA GLN A 700 -7.59 20.66 -1.70
C GLN A 700 -7.63 20.43 -0.19
N SER A 701 -7.02 19.36 0.30
CA SER A 701 -6.95 19.07 1.73
C SER A 701 -6.18 20.14 2.49
N GLY A 702 -5.03 20.60 1.94
CA GLY A 702 -4.24 21.65 2.55
C GLY A 702 -5.00 22.97 2.68
N VAL A 703 -5.68 23.40 1.61
CA VAL A 703 -6.49 24.65 1.63
C VAL A 703 -7.70 24.49 2.56
N ALA A 704 -8.39 23.35 2.52
CA ALA A 704 -9.54 23.10 3.39
C ALA A 704 -9.13 23.11 4.88
N THR A 705 -7.99 22.52 5.21
CA THR A 705 -7.44 22.53 6.56
C THR A 705 -7.06 23.95 7.00
N LEU A 706 -6.40 24.73 6.16
CA LEU A 706 -6.08 26.13 6.45
C LEU A 706 -7.34 26.98 6.69
N CYS A 707 -8.39 26.79 5.89
CA CYS A 707 -9.68 27.48 6.10
C CYS A 707 -10.34 27.06 7.42
N SER A 708 -10.33 25.78 7.73
CA SER A 708 -10.84 25.25 8.99
C SER A 708 -10.09 25.84 10.19
N MET A 709 -8.75 25.91 10.13
CA MET A 709 -7.92 26.55 11.16
C MET A 709 -8.24 28.03 11.32
N ALA A 710 -8.37 28.77 10.21
CA ALA A 710 -8.72 30.19 10.25
C ALA A 710 -10.07 30.43 10.94
N ILE A 711 -11.05 29.53 10.73
CA ILE A 711 -12.35 29.60 11.38
C ILE A 711 -12.23 29.38 12.89
N VAL A 712 -11.49 28.34 13.30
CA VAL A 712 -11.26 28.04 14.73
C VAL A 712 -10.56 29.22 15.40
N CYS A 713 -9.45 29.71 14.83
CA CYS A 713 -8.72 30.88 15.36
C CYS A 713 -9.64 32.11 15.45
N PHE A 714 -10.50 32.34 14.45
CA PHE A 714 -11.42 33.49 14.48
C PHE A 714 -12.43 33.41 15.63
N ILE A 715 -12.94 32.22 15.94
CA ILE A 715 -13.90 32.03 17.05
C ILE A 715 -13.28 32.41 18.39
N PHE A 716 -11.98 32.13 18.60
CA PHE A 716 -11.30 32.38 19.88
C PHE A 716 -10.65 33.75 19.98
N MET A 717 -10.03 34.24 18.91
CA MET A 717 -9.27 35.48 18.93
C MET A 717 -10.08 36.73 18.65
N TRP A 718 -11.22 36.64 17.92
CA TRP A 718 -12.11 37.76 17.56
C TRP A 718 -11.43 38.96 16.86
N ASP A 719 -10.15 38.83 16.47
CA ASP A 719 -9.42 39.86 15.73
C ASP A 719 -9.07 39.36 14.33
N PRO A 720 -9.71 39.85 13.25
CA PRO A 720 -9.51 39.39 11.89
C PRO A 720 -8.06 39.60 11.38
N PHE A 721 -7.39 40.65 11.88
CA PHE A 721 -6.01 40.94 11.45
C PHE A 721 -5.02 39.89 12.01
N THR A 722 -5.14 39.55 13.27
CA THR A 722 -4.32 38.51 13.92
C THR A 722 -4.56 37.16 13.27
N VAL A 723 -5.84 36.79 12.99
CA VAL A 723 -6.18 35.52 12.30
C VAL A 723 -5.58 35.50 10.89
N LEU A 724 -5.58 36.58 10.15
CA LEU A 724 -4.98 36.67 8.82
C LEU A 724 -3.45 36.40 8.88
N ILE A 725 -2.76 37.01 9.85
CA ILE A 725 -1.31 36.84 10.05
C ILE A 725 -1.02 35.37 10.44
N THR A 726 -1.75 34.82 11.40
CA THR A 726 -1.61 33.42 11.84
C THR A 726 -1.81 32.46 10.66
N THR A 727 -2.85 32.65 9.87
CA THR A 727 -3.11 31.80 8.68
C THR A 727 -1.98 31.93 7.65
N ALA A 728 -1.44 33.13 7.44
CA ALA A 728 -0.30 33.33 6.53
C ALA A 728 0.98 32.66 7.03
N VAL A 729 1.23 32.69 8.34
CA VAL A 729 2.37 31.98 8.97
C VAL A 729 2.21 30.47 8.79
N ILE A 730 1.04 29.91 9.06
CA ILE A 730 0.77 28.48 8.89
C ILE A 730 0.94 28.08 7.42
N ALA A 731 0.42 28.85 6.48
CA ALA A 731 0.63 28.59 5.04
C ALA A 731 2.11 28.64 4.64
N SER A 732 2.90 29.53 5.26
CA SER A 732 4.35 29.60 5.08
C SER A 732 5.05 28.35 5.63
N ILE A 733 4.66 27.88 6.81
CA ILE A 733 5.19 26.65 7.41
C ILE A 733 4.89 25.44 6.51
N MET A 734 3.65 25.30 6.05
CA MET A 734 3.24 24.25 5.13
C MET A 734 4.09 24.25 3.84
N THR A 735 4.26 25.42 3.23
CA THR A 735 5.09 25.57 2.03
C THR A 735 6.56 25.22 2.33
N GLY A 736 7.05 25.62 3.49
CA GLY A 736 8.40 25.32 3.94
C GLY A 736 8.64 23.81 4.14
N ILE A 737 7.71 23.13 4.79
CA ILE A 737 7.79 21.66 5.01
C ILE A 737 7.83 20.92 3.66
N LEU A 738 6.87 21.19 2.77
CA LEU A 738 6.84 20.54 1.45
C LEU A 738 8.10 20.86 0.63
N GLY A 739 8.55 22.12 0.66
CA GLY A 739 9.76 22.52 -0.04
C GLY A 739 11.00 21.82 0.47
N THR A 740 11.18 21.73 1.80
CA THR A 740 12.33 21.02 2.39
C THR A 740 12.29 19.53 2.12
N LEU A 741 11.13 18.88 2.21
CA LEU A 741 10.94 17.48 1.86
C LEU A 741 11.31 17.23 0.39
N SER A 742 10.89 18.08 -0.52
CA SER A 742 11.28 17.97 -1.93
C SER A 742 12.80 18.06 -2.14
N TRP A 743 13.48 19.00 -1.47
CA TRP A 743 14.92 19.14 -1.57
C TRP A 743 15.71 17.99 -0.92
N THR A 744 15.13 17.28 0.04
CA THR A 744 15.73 16.04 0.59
C THR A 744 15.51 14.83 -0.32
N GLY A 745 14.84 14.99 -1.48
CA GLY A 745 14.56 13.90 -2.43
C GLY A 745 13.36 13.05 -2.02
N THR A 746 12.51 13.54 -1.12
CA THR A 746 11.26 12.83 -0.75
C THR A 746 10.24 13.00 -1.86
N GLU A 747 9.62 11.90 -2.25
CA GLU A 747 8.54 11.87 -3.24
C GLU A 747 7.20 12.21 -2.56
N LEU A 748 6.28 12.82 -3.31
CA LEU A 748 4.92 13.01 -2.84
C LEU A 748 4.18 11.67 -2.83
N ASP A 749 3.78 11.24 -1.65
CA ASP A 749 3.02 10.01 -1.41
C ASP A 749 1.88 10.25 -0.38
N PRO A 750 0.94 9.32 -0.20
CA PRO A 750 -0.17 9.49 0.75
C PRO A 750 0.28 9.73 2.20
N ILE A 751 1.45 9.21 2.58
CA ILE A 751 2.00 9.38 3.93
C ILE A 751 2.47 10.83 4.11
N VAL A 752 3.15 11.39 3.11
CA VAL A 752 3.57 12.81 3.11
C VAL A 752 2.33 13.73 3.12
N MET A 753 1.28 13.39 2.39
CA MET A 753 0.02 14.13 2.43
C MET A 753 -0.62 14.11 3.82
N ALA A 754 -0.71 12.96 4.46
CA ALA A 754 -1.22 12.83 5.83
C ALA A 754 -0.36 13.62 6.82
N ALA A 755 0.96 13.51 6.73
CA ALA A 755 1.89 14.25 7.57
C ALA A 755 1.73 15.78 7.41
N LEU A 756 1.46 16.24 6.19
CA LEU A 756 1.19 17.66 5.91
C LEU A 756 -0.07 18.14 6.63
N ILE A 757 -1.19 17.40 6.52
CA ILE A 757 -2.46 17.74 7.16
C ILE A 757 -2.29 17.85 8.67
N ILE A 758 -1.61 16.86 9.28
CA ILE A 758 -1.32 16.83 10.71
C ILE A 758 -0.40 17.98 11.11
N SER A 759 0.63 18.29 10.31
CA SER A 759 1.56 19.40 10.57
C SER A 759 0.88 20.76 10.55
N ILE A 760 -0.18 20.95 9.74
CA ILE A 760 -0.98 22.18 9.76
C ILE A 760 -1.66 22.36 11.13
N GLY A 761 -2.24 21.29 11.68
CA GLY A 761 -2.83 21.29 13.01
C GLY A 761 -1.84 21.75 14.09
N PHE A 762 -0.64 21.17 14.12
CA PHE A 762 0.39 21.50 15.10
C PHE A 762 0.97 22.90 14.96
N SER A 763 0.99 23.45 13.75
CA SER A 763 1.60 24.75 13.53
C SER A 763 0.80 25.91 14.12
N VAL A 764 -0.43 25.67 14.57
CA VAL A 764 -1.27 26.68 15.23
C VAL A 764 -0.82 26.95 16.67
N ASP A 765 -0.26 25.97 17.36
CA ASP A 765 0.07 26.05 18.79
C ASP A 765 1.09 27.14 19.13
N ILE A 766 1.95 27.51 18.18
CA ILE A 766 2.98 28.57 18.39
C ILE A 766 2.40 29.98 18.20
N PRO A 767 1.68 30.31 17.10
CA PRO A 767 1.18 31.65 16.87
C PRO A 767 -0.14 31.98 17.61
N ALA A 768 -0.91 31.01 18.06
CA ALA A 768 -2.14 31.17 18.83
C ALA A 768 -1.87 31.34 20.33
#